data_d5417f380d567684c314b8d68f98a5a1
#
_entry.id   d5417f380d567684c314b8d68f98a5a1
#
_cell.length_a   1.000
_cell.length_b   1.000
_cell.length_c   1.000
_cell.angle_alpha   90.00
_cell.angle_beta   90.00
_cell.angle_gamma   90.00
#
_symmetry.space_group_name_H-M   'P 1'
#
loop_
_entity.id
_entity.type
_entity.pdbx_description
1 polymer ?
#
loop_
_entity_poly.entity_id
_entity_poly.type
_entity_poly.pdbx_seq_one_letter_code
_entity_poly.pdbx_strand_id
1 'polypeptide(L)'
;MQRQMFKPITGIVASLVVALNGLPPAALAQANGKGHSLRGFSDASAAAEIGWEEKMRAIPKPELLREYMKHLSAEPHHVGSAYDKRNAEWIRDKYKSWGIDARLEEFEVLFPTPTERVLEMTEPARFRATLKEPAIPEDPDSGDANQLPTYNAYSIDGDVTGQLVYVNYGVPADYDELARLGVDVKGKIVISRYGGSWRGIKPKVAAEHGAIGCLIYSDPKDDGYYQGDVFPKGPYRPEQGAQRGSVMDMPIHPGDPLTPGWGAVKGAKRLRREEAEVITRIPVLPISYGDALPMLRELTGPVAPEAWRGALPITYHVGSGPAKVHLKVSFDWSMKTLYDVVARIEGSAYPDQWVIFGNHHDAWVNGADDPTSGQVALMETGRALGELLKEGWKPKRTIILCAWDGEEEGLLGSTEWVETHADELKQKAVAYLNSDSTSKGRLNVGGSHSLERFINEVAHDVKQPGGDKSVWDAMKEHRVEQARTDSDKKELSERTDLRIGALGSGSDYTPFLQHLGIASMNTGFGGEGGGGVYHSIYDSFAWYVKFGDPTFEHGRALSQVNGTIVMRLADAEVLPFEFTDLADTIGRYVEEIDKLTMRGKPQTKIDLAPLTLAVKSLVESARRYEDALGKASTDGFRQVKQVKSLNELLYQSERKLTSEQGLPRRPWFRHQIYAPGFYTGYGVKTIPGVREAIEEKHWDEIEPEMKKATGAIQALASQIDAAARLLEGG
;
A
#
# COMPACT_ATOMS: atom_id res chain seq x y z
N MET A 1 -33.26 -3.92 -40.59
CA MET A 1 -33.13 -3.10 -41.79
C MET A 1 -32.65 -1.71 -41.40
N GLN A 2 -31.64 -1.25 -42.09
CA GLN A 2 -30.96 0.05 -42.07
C GLN A 2 -30.05 0.38 -40.87
N ARG A 3 -28.76 0.11 -41.11
CA ARG A 3 -27.59 0.75 -40.54
C ARG A 3 -27.53 2.22 -40.98
N GLN A 4 -27.34 3.16 -40.09
CA GLN A 4 -26.82 4.47 -40.43
C GLN A 4 -25.38 4.58 -39.89
N MET A 5 -24.46 4.68 -40.85
CA MET A 5 -23.05 5.03 -40.69
C MET A 5 -22.91 6.51 -40.36
N PHE A 6 -22.23 6.85 -39.29
CA PHE A 6 -21.68 8.18 -39.11
C PHE A 6 -20.21 8.20 -39.55
N LYS A 7 -19.88 9.02 -40.50
CA LYS A 7 -18.52 9.32 -40.96
C LYS A 7 -17.84 10.24 -39.95
N PRO A 8 -16.55 10.06 -39.66
CA PRO A 8 -15.81 11.03 -38.88
C PRO A 8 -15.37 12.21 -39.73
N ILE A 9 -15.56 13.42 -39.20
CA ILE A 9 -15.03 14.66 -39.76
C ILE A 9 -13.56 14.75 -39.32
N THR A 10 -12.69 14.72 -40.31
CA THR A 10 -11.24 14.90 -40.15
C THR A 10 -10.95 16.41 -39.97
N GLY A 11 -10.72 16.81 -38.72
CA GLY A 11 -10.13 18.11 -38.38
C GLY A 11 -8.63 17.94 -38.21
N ILE A 12 -7.87 18.47 -39.16
CA ILE A 12 -6.40 18.53 -39.07
C ILE A 12 -6.05 19.63 -38.09
N VAL A 13 -5.64 19.24 -36.87
CA VAL A 13 -4.92 20.10 -35.93
C VAL A 13 -3.45 19.76 -36.08
N ALA A 14 -2.69 20.67 -36.63
CA ALA A 14 -1.24 20.58 -36.72
C ALA A 14 -0.65 20.69 -35.31
N SER A 15 -0.40 19.57 -34.68
CA SER A 15 0.41 19.49 -33.46
C SER A 15 1.87 19.59 -33.88
N LEU A 16 2.54 20.61 -33.40
CA LEU A 16 3.98 20.75 -33.51
C LEU A 16 4.63 19.68 -32.62
N VAL A 17 4.85 18.48 -33.18
CA VAL A 17 5.65 17.44 -32.58
C VAL A 17 7.10 17.89 -32.69
N VAL A 18 7.68 18.37 -31.62
CA VAL A 18 9.14 18.44 -31.47
C VAL A 18 9.64 16.99 -31.43
N ALA A 19 10.02 16.50 -32.59
CA ALA A 19 10.71 15.23 -32.71
C ALA A 19 12.05 15.34 -31.96
N LEU A 20 12.12 14.87 -30.72
CA LEU A 20 13.35 14.49 -30.07
C LEU A 20 13.87 13.28 -30.85
N ASN A 21 14.73 13.54 -31.83
CA ASN A 21 15.49 12.49 -32.50
C ASN A 21 16.29 11.76 -31.44
N GLY A 22 15.82 10.58 -31.05
CA GLY A 22 16.53 9.65 -30.22
C GLY A 22 17.83 9.25 -30.91
N LEU A 23 18.93 9.49 -30.25
CA LEU A 23 20.13 8.71 -30.49
C LEU A 23 19.78 7.26 -30.15
N PRO A 24 20.20 6.27 -30.95
CA PRO A 24 19.92 4.88 -30.67
C PRO A 24 20.45 4.56 -29.27
N PRO A 25 19.75 3.75 -28.45
CA PRO A 25 20.29 3.24 -27.22
C PRO A 25 21.62 2.57 -27.56
N ALA A 26 22.67 2.91 -26.85
CA ALA A 26 23.94 2.24 -26.98
C ALA A 26 23.66 0.75 -26.80
N ALA A 27 23.79 -0.01 -27.87
CA ALA A 27 23.67 -1.46 -27.83
C ALA A 27 24.73 -1.94 -26.82
N LEU A 28 24.28 -2.33 -25.63
CA LEU A 28 25.06 -3.14 -24.74
C LEU A 28 25.27 -4.47 -25.46
N ALA A 29 26.41 -4.56 -26.15
CA ALA A 29 26.86 -5.78 -26.80
C ALA A 29 26.85 -6.88 -25.74
N GLN A 30 26.13 -7.97 -26.01
CA GLN A 30 26.31 -9.24 -25.33
C GLN A 30 27.79 -9.62 -25.43
N ALA A 31 28.56 -9.34 -24.39
CA ALA A 31 29.90 -9.84 -24.21
C ALA A 31 29.79 -11.14 -23.45
N ASN A 32 29.84 -12.25 -24.17
CA ASN A 32 30.15 -13.56 -23.60
C ASN A 32 31.46 -13.41 -22.78
N GLY A 33 31.37 -13.58 -21.45
CA GLY A 33 32.56 -13.72 -20.59
C GLY A 33 32.89 -12.56 -19.67
N LYS A 34 32.01 -11.55 -19.46
CA LYS A 34 32.17 -10.58 -18.34
C LYS A 34 31.21 -10.93 -17.22
N GLY A 35 31.71 -10.91 -15.98
CA GLY A 35 30.95 -11.17 -14.78
C GLY A 35 29.70 -10.29 -14.70
N HIS A 36 28.68 -10.80 -14.05
CA HIS A 36 27.41 -10.09 -13.84
C HIS A 36 27.70 -8.78 -13.06
N SER A 37 27.48 -7.63 -13.67
CA SER A 37 27.71 -6.35 -13.00
C SER A 37 26.47 -6.00 -12.18
N LEU A 38 26.65 -5.67 -10.89
CA LEU A 38 25.59 -5.17 -10.02
C LEU A 38 25.71 -3.64 -9.90
N ARG A 39 24.57 -2.94 -9.98
CA ARG A 39 24.55 -1.49 -9.79
C ARG A 39 25.05 -1.12 -8.40
N GLY A 40 26.02 -0.19 -8.35
CA GLY A 40 26.61 0.28 -7.10
C GLY A 40 27.71 -0.58 -6.53
N PHE A 41 28.16 -1.60 -7.26
CA PHE A 41 29.27 -2.48 -6.89
C PHE A 41 30.41 -2.38 -7.91
N SER A 42 31.65 -2.50 -7.44
CA SER A 42 32.80 -2.80 -8.30
C SER A 42 32.75 -4.26 -8.74
N ASP A 43 33.43 -4.64 -9.83
CA ASP A 43 33.43 -6.04 -10.32
C ASP A 43 33.86 -7.04 -9.22
N ALA A 44 34.81 -6.65 -8.38
CA ALA A 44 35.29 -7.51 -7.29
C ALA A 44 34.26 -7.65 -6.16
N SER A 45 33.61 -6.57 -5.76
CA SER A 45 32.58 -6.61 -4.72
C SER A 45 31.28 -7.25 -5.22
N ALA A 46 30.93 -7.05 -6.51
CA ALA A 46 29.78 -7.71 -7.13
C ALA A 46 29.90 -9.24 -7.11
N ALA A 47 31.07 -9.78 -7.45
CA ALA A 47 31.31 -11.22 -7.40
C ALA A 47 31.17 -11.82 -5.98
N ALA A 48 31.64 -11.08 -4.98
CA ALA A 48 31.51 -11.49 -3.57
C ALA A 48 30.05 -11.42 -3.11
N GLU A 49 29.33 -10.34 -3.49
CA GLU A 49 27.91 -10.15 -3.16
C GLU A 49 27.04 -11.25 -3.77
N ILE A 50 27.21 -11.53 -5.07
CA ILE A 50 26.48 -12.60 -5.77
C ILE A 50 26.66 -13.94 -5.03
N GLY A 51 27.90 -14.25 -4.59
CA GLY A 51 28.17 -15.48 -3.84
C GLY A 51 27.42 -15.55 -2.49
N TRP A 52 27.28 -14.44 -1.79
CA TRP A 52 26.51 -14.38 -0.55
C TRP A 52 24.99 -14.42 -0.81
N GLU A 53 24.51 -13.72 -1.85
CA GLU A 53 23.11 -13.77 -2.25
C GLU A 53 22.67 -15.18 -2.69
N GLU A 54 23.49 -15.90 -3.45
CA GLU A 54 23.21 -17.29 -3.85
C GLU A 54 23.05 -18.20 -2.63
N LYS A 55 23.91 -18.03 -1.62
CA LYS A 55 23.79 -18.75 -0.35
C LYS A 55 22.50 -18.35 0.38
N MET A 56 22.21 -17.05 0.50
CA MET A 56 20.99 -16.56 1.13
C MET A 56 19.77 -17.16 0.45
N ARG A 57 19.66 -17.08 -0.89
CA ARG A 57 18.53 -17.61 -1.65
C ARG A 57 18.34 -19.14 -1.51
N ALA A 58 19.37 -19.87 -1.13
CA ALA A 58 19.30 -21.32 -0.90
C ALA A 58 18.73 -21.69 0.48
N ILE A 59 18.66 -20.76 1.42
CA ILE A 59 18.30 -21.03 2.82
C ILE A 59 16.78 -21.06 3.08
N PRO A 60 15.92 -20.16 2.54
CA PRO A 60 14.49 -20.15 2.85
C PRO A 60 13.79 -21.46 2.46
N LYS A 61 12.95 -21.98 3.38
CA LYS A 61 12.30 -23.29 3.27
C LYS A 61 10.78 -23.17 3.36
N PRO A 62 10.03 -23.70 2.37
CA PRO A 62 8.57 -23.73 2.39
C PRO A 62 7.99 -24.37 3.67
N GLU A 63 8.65 -25.42 4.17
CA GLU A 63 8.19 -26.15 5.35
C GLU A 63 8.23 -25.27 6.60
N LEU A 64 9.24 -24.41 6.75
CA LEU A 64 9.35 -23.48 7.88
C LEU A 64 8.34 -22.34 7.77
N LEU A 65 8.14 -21.78 6.56
CA LEU A 65 7.07 -20.80 6.30
C LEU A 65 5.71 -21.36 6.76
N ARG A 66 5.41 -22.61 6.38
CA ARG A 66 4.19 -23.30 6.77
C ARG A 66 4.10 -23.50 8.30
N GLU A 67 5.20 -23.88 8.94
CA GLU A 67 5.26 -24.06 10.41
C GLU A 67 5.00 -22.74 11.14
N TYR A 68 5.65 -21.67 10.70
CA TYR A 68 5.50 -20.35 11.31
C TYR A 68 4.10 -19.79 11.11
N MET A 69 3.54 -19.88 9.90
CA MET A 69 2.16 -19.47 9.65
C MET A 69 1.17 -20.22 10.53
N LYS A 70 1.31 -21.55 10.63
CA LYS A 70 0.44 -22.36 11.49
C LYS A 70 0.52 -21.93 12.96
N HIS A 71 1.70 -21.45 13.41
CA HIS A 71 1.84 -20.92 14.76
C HIS A 71 1.21 -19.53 14.89
N LEU A 72 1.56 -18.59 14.02
CA LEU A 72 1.13 -17.21 14.15
C LEU A 72 -0.38 -17.02 13.96
N SER A 73 -1.00 -17.80 13.08
CA SER A 73 -2.44 -17.74 12.80
C SER A 73 -3.30 -18.73 13.59
N ALA A 74 -2.75 -19.38 14.65
CA ALA A 74 -3.48 -20.42 15.36
C ALA A 74 -4.64 -19.91 16.22
N GLU A 75 -4.59 -18.66 16.69
CA GLU A 75 -5.65 -17.96 17.41
C GLU A 75 -5.81 -16.55 16.84
N PRO A 76 -6.98 -15.89 17.02
CA PRO A 76 -7.14 -14.49 16.68
C PRO A 76 -6.16 -13.58 17.42
N HIS A 77 -5.52 -12.65 16.71
CA HIS A 77 -4.41 -11.86 17.26
C HIS A 77 -4.46 -10.37 16.88
N HIS A 78 -5.57 -9.74 17.20
CA HIS A 78 -5.71 -8.28 17.09
C HIS A 78 -4.99 -7.56 18.25
N VAL A 79 -4.69 -6.27 18.07
CA VAL A 79 -4.09 -5.40 19.10
C VAL A 79 -4.72 -5.62 20.48
N GLY A 80 -3.86 -5.81 21.48
CA GLY A 80 -4.25 -6.01 22.87
C GLY A 80 -4.86 -7.38 23.19
N SER A 81 -4.93 -8.31 22.24
CA SER A 81 -5.25 -9.69 22.52
C SER A 81 -4.07 -10.41 23.17
N ALA A 82 -4.36 -11.47 23.93
CA ALA A 82 -3.28 -12.22 24.60
C ALA A 82 -2.43 -13.00 23.58
N TYR A 83 -3.00 -13.38 22.43
CA TYR A 83 -2.26 -14.12 21.41
C TYR A 83 -1.34 -13.22 20.61
N ASP A 84 -1.77 -12.01 20.31
CA ASP A 84 -0.97 -10.97 19.66
C ASP A 84 0.35 -10.73 20.44
N LYS A 85 0.27 -10.45 21.73
CA LYS A 85 1.46 -10.32 22.57
C LYS A 85 2.34 -11.57 22.52
N ARG A 86 1.75 -12.79 22.58
CA ARG A 86 2.52 -14.05 22.49
C ARG A 86 3.22 -14.18 21.15
N ASN A 87 2.58 -13.75 20.05
CA ASN A 87 3.17 -13.73 18.72
C ASN A 87 4.37 -12.76 18.67
N ALA A 88 4.22 -11.54 19.17
CA ALA A 88 5.33 -10.58 19.26
C ALA A 88 6.51 -11.15 20.06
N GLU A 89 6.26 -11.75 21.23
CA GLU A 89 7.29 -12.39 22.06
C GLU A 89 7.95 -13.56 21.32
N TRP A 90 7.18 -14.39 20.62
CA TRP A 90 7.69 -15.53 19.86
C TRP A 90 8.55 -15.09 18.65
N ILE A 91 8.11 -14.08 17.89
CA ILE A 91 8.88 -13.50 16.78
C ILE A 91 10.23 -12.96 17.29
N ARG A 92 10.21 -12.15 18.37
CA ARG A 92 11.42 -11.64 19.05
C ARG A 92 12.38 -12.78 19.42
N ASP A 93 11.86 -13.83 20.03
CA ASP A 93 12.68 -14.94 20.52
C ASP A 93 13.22 -15.80 19.36
N LYS A 94 12.49 -15.90 18.24
CA LYS A 94 13.00 -16.50 17.00
C LYS A 94 14.20 -15.72 16.46
N TYR A 95 14.11 -14.38 16.33
CA TYR A 95 15.26 -13.56 15.91
C TYR A 95 16.47 -13.75 16.82
N LYS A 96 16.27 -13.73 18.14
CA LYS A 96 17.36 -14.00 19.10
C LYS A 96 17.98 -15.39 18.92
N SER A 97 17.17 -16.40 18.63
CA SER A 97 17.66 -17.76 18.39
C SER A 97 18.52 -17.88 17.12
N TRP A 98 18.33 -16.99 16.17
CA TRP A 98 19.16 -16.89 14.96
C TRP A 98 20.42 -16.02 15.14
N GLY A 99 20.62 -15.46 16.33
CA GLY A 99 21.76 -14.63 16.66
C GLY A 99 21.59 -13.14 16.31
N ILE A 100 20.34 -12.71 16.11
CA ILE A 100 20.01 -11.31 15.81
C ILE A 100 19.51 -10.67 17.11
N ASP A 101 20.02 -9.48 17.46
CA ASP A 101 19.51 -8.71 18.60
C ASP A 101 18.09 -8.23 18.31
N ALA A 102 17.14 -8.51 19.20
CA ALA A 102 15.74 -8.17 19.02
C ALA A 102 15.09 -7.77 20.34
N ARG A 103 14.21 -6.78 20.28
CA ARG A 103 13.45 -6.26 21.42
C ARG A 103 12.00 -5.98 21.04
N LEU A 104 11.15 -5.81 22.06
CA LEU A 104 9.82 -5.22 21.89
C LEU A 104 9.91 -3.73 22.19
N GLU A 105 9.21 -2.95 21.39
CA GLU A 105 8.90 -1.54 21.67
C GLU A 105 7.38 -1.43 21.87
N GLU A 106 6.98 -0.78 22.97
CA GLU A 106 5.59 -0.74 23.42
C GLU A 106 5.01 0.66 23.22
N PHE A 107 3.80 0.72 22.66
CA PHE A 107 3.02 1.95 22.55
C PHE A 107 1.63 1.76 23.16
N GLU A 108 1.05 2.84 23.67
CA GLU A 108 -0.30 2.84 24.24
C GLU A 108 -1.24 3.57 23.28
N VAL A 109 -2.13 2.85 22.62
CA VAL A 109 -3.00 3.37 21.54
C VAL A 109 -4.48 3.25 21.87
N LEU A 110 -5.29 4.14 21.32
CA LEU A 110 -6.74 4.03 21.40
C LEU A 110 -7.24 2.97 20.42
N PHE A 111 -7.80 1.87 20.92
CA PHE A 111 -8.40 0.84 20.07
C PHE A 111 -9.81 0.49 20.54
N PRO A 112 -10.86 0.98 19.84
CA PRO A 112 -12.25 0.67 20.18
C PRO A 112 -12.63 -0.74 19.75
N THR A 113 -13.16 -1.53 20.70
CA THR A 113 -13.74 -2.84 20.46
C THR A 113 -15.25 -2.84 20.72
N PRO A 114 -16.08 -3.57 19.95
CA PRO A 114 -17.54 -3.46 20.03
C PRO A 114 -18.10 -4.14 21.27
N THR A 115 -18.97 -3.43 21.97
CA THR A 115 -19.72 -3.95 23.13
C THR A 115 -21.19 -4.29 22.79
N GLU A 116 -21.77 -3.55 21.83
CA GLU A 116 -23.14 -3.81 21.35
C GLU A 116 -23.24 -3.55 19.84
N ARG A 117 -23.95 -4.41 19.13
CA ARG A 117 -24.25 -4.27 17.71
C ARG A 117 -25.66 -4.76 17.42
N VAL A 118 -26.52 -3.88 16.93
CA VAL A 118 -27.89 -4.20 16.52
C VAL A 118 -28.14 -3.58 15.15
N LEU A 119 -28.68 -4.38 14.25
CA LEU A 119 -29.22 -3.90 12.98
C LEU A 119 -30.54 -4.61 12.71
N GLU A 120 -31.60 -3.81 12.59
CA GLU A 120 -32.94 -4.31 12.35
C GLU A 120 -33.62 -3.47 11.27
N MET A 121 -34.24 -4.11 10.29
CA MET A 121 -35.24 -3.47 9.45
C MET A 121 -36.58 -3.52 10.19
N THR A 122 -37.19 -2.36 10.41
CA THR A 122 -38.45 -2.22 11.15
C THR A 122 -39.64 -2.10 10.25
N GLU A 123 -39.47 -1.61 9.04
CA GLU A 123 -40.49 -1.43 7.98
C GLU A 123 -39.84 -1.79 6.62
N PRO A 124 -40.65 -2.31 5.63
CA PRO A 124 -42.04 -2.70 5.70
C PRO A 124 -42.26 -4.07 6.38
N ALA A 125 -41.21 -4.88 6.45
CA ALA A 125 -41.18 -6.17 7.13
C ALA A 125 -40.11 -6.15 8.23
N ARG A 126 -40.35 -6.87 9.31
CA ARG A 126 -39.34 -7.02 10.37
C ARG A 126 -38.27 -8.00 9.92
N PHE A 127 -37.03 -7.55 9.97
CA PHE A 127 -35.85 -8.38 9.75
C PHE A 127 -34.76 -7.96 10.77
N ARG A 128 -34.09 -8.93 11.36
CA ARG A 128 -32.93 -8.69 12.22
C ARG A 128 -31.71 -9.33 11.58
N ALA A 129 -30.67 -8.53 11.36
CA ALA A 129 -29.41 -9.01 10.82
C ALA A 129 -28.74 -10.00 11.78
N THR A 130 -28.11 -11.00 11.21
CA THR A 130 -27.44 -12.07 11.97
C THR A 130 -26.16 -11.56 12.61
N LEU A 131 -25.41 -10.71 11.91
CA LEU A 131 -24.13 -10.13 12.32
C LEU A 131 -23.15 -11.18 12.83
N LYS A 132 -23.23 -12.39 12.31
CA LYS A 132 -22.40 -13.52 12.71
C LYS A 132 -22.03 -14.34 11.49
N GLU A 133 -20.74 -14.64 11.41
CA GLU A 133 -20.18 -15.58 10.46
C GLU A 133 -20.26 -16.99 11.04
N PRO A 134 -20.82 -17.99 10.35
CA PRO A 134 -20.91 -19.35 10.84
C PRO A 134 -19.55 -20.06 10.75
N ALA A 135 -19.28 -20.92 11.72
CA ALA A 135 -18.14 -21.84 11.65
C ALA A 135 -18.31 -22.82 10.47
N ILE A 136 -17.22 -23.12 9.79
CA ILE A 136 -17.16 -24.09 8.69
C ILE A 136 -16.45 -25.35 9.19
N PRO A 137 -17.05 -26.54 9.05
CA PRO A 137 -16.47 -27.78 9.58
C PRO A 137 -15.07 -28.10 9.05
N GLU A 138 -14.77 -27.72 7.82
CA GLU A 138 -13.46 -27.92 7.16
C GLU A 138 -12.41 -26.91 7.61
N ASP A 139 -12.81 -25.89 8.37
CA ASP A 139 -11.96 -24.82 8.87
C ASP A 139 -12.14 -24.66 10.40
N PRO A 140 -11.34 -25.36 11.21
CA PRO A 140 -11.42 -25.29 12.66
C PRO A 140 -11.25 -23.89 13.23
N ASP A 141 -10.43 -23.05 12.60
CA ASP A 141 -10.11 -21.68 13.04
C ASP A 141 -11.37 -20.80 13.01
N SER A 142 -12.27 -21.02 12.04
CA SER A 142 -13.54 -20.30 11.92
C SER A 142 -14.48 -20.53 13.12
N GLY A 143 -14.24 -21.54 13.94
CA GLY A 143 -15.01 -21.87 15.16
C GLY A 143 -14.46 -21.25 16.44
N ASP A 144 -13.34 -20.50 16.40
CA ASP A 144 -12.75 -19.93 17.61
C ASP A 144 -13.68 -18.92 18.28
N ALA A 145 -13.88 -19.07 19.59
CA ALA A 145 -14.75 -18.20 20.37
C ALA A 145 -14.16 -16.81 20.64
N ASN A 146 -12.85 -16.64 20.46
CA ASN A 146 -12.12 -15.39 20.67
C ASN A 146 -12.10 -14.48 19.42
N GLN A 147 -12.73 -14.88 18.32
CA GLN A 147 -12.85 -14.06 17.13
C GLN A 147 -13.49 -12.71 17.45
N LEU A 148 -12.88 -11.62 17.01
CA LEU A 148 -13.54 -10.32 17.04
C LEU A 148 -14.84 -10.41 16.25
N PRO A 149 -15.94 -9.88 16.79
CA PRO A 149 -17.19 -9.81 16.04
C PRO A 149 -17.05 -8.88 14.82
N THR A 150 -17.97 -8.98 13.86
CA THR A 150 -17.99 -8.09 12.69
C THR A 150 -18.29 -6.65 13.11
N TYR A 151 -17.36 -5.72 12.89
CA TYR A 151 -17.51 -4.30 13.20
C TYR A 151 -16.52 -3.45 12.40
N ASN A 152 -16.70 -2.14 12.46
CA ASN A 152 -15.71 -1.19 11.97
C ASN A 152 -15.10 -0.42 13.15
N ALA A 153 -13.80 -0.55 13.35
CA ALA A 153 -13.07 0.23 14.35
C ALA A 153 -13.12 1.72 14.01
N TYR A 154 -13.12 2.56 15.03
CA TYR A 154 -13.26 4.03 14.96
C TYR A 154 -14.60 4.52 14.37
N SER A 155 -15.60 3.64 14.28
CA SER A 155 -16.98 4.10 14.25
C SER A 155 -17.34 4.73 15.60
N ILE A 156 -18.10 5.82 15.61
CA ILE A 156 -18.64 6.34 16.88
C ILE A 156 -19.75 5.46 17.43
N ASP A 157 -19.99 5.55 18.74
CA ASP A 157 -21.21 5.05 19.35
C ASP A 157 -22.44 5.72 18.73
N GLY A 158 -23.53 4.98 18.53
CA GLY A 158 -24.75 5.52 17.97
C GLY A 158 -25.95 4.60 18.10
N ASP A 159 -27.13 5.22 18.16
CA ASP A 159 -28.45 4.56 18.22
C ASP A 159 -29.39 5.37 17.33
N VAL A 160 -29.50 4.98 16.05
CA VAL A 160 -30.19 5.76 15.03
C VAL A 160 -31.21 4.92 14.25
N THR A 161 -32.28 5.57 13.84
CA THR A 161 -33.30 4.94 12.99
C THR A 161 -33.62 5.85 11.80
N GLY A 162 -33.59 5.31 10.60
CA GLY A 162 -33.83 6.07 9.37
C GLY A 162 -34.18 5.22 8.18
N GLN A 163 -34.70 5.87 7.13
CA GLN A 163 -34.88 5.21 5.83
C GLN A 163 -33.52 4.85 5.24
N LEU A 164 -33.48 3.73 4.50
CA LEU A 164 -32.26 3.24 3.86
C LEU A 164 -32.12 3.79 2.44
N VAL A 165 -30.88 4.19 2.06
CA VAL A 165 -30.52 4.63 0.72
C VAL A 165 -29.26 3.88 0.26
N TYR A 166 -29.31 3.30 -0.93
CA TYR A 166 -28.17 2.66 -1.57
C TYR A 166 -27.31 3.69 -2.29
N VAL A 167 -26.03 3.73 -1.98
CA VAL A 167 -25.09 4.77 -2.43
C VAL A 167 -23.88 4.21 -3.20
N ASN A 168 -24.01 3.05 -3.83
CA ASN A 168 -22.94 2.38 -4.57
C ASN A 168 -21.67 2.22 -3.70
N TYR A 169 -20.53 2.79 -4.10
CA TYR A 169 -19.28 2.78 -3.33
C TYR A 169 -19.19 3.91 -2.30
N GLY A 170 -20.14 4.86 -2.28
CA GLY A 170 -20.17 5.97 -1.32
C GLY A 170 -19.03 6.99 -1.49
N VAL A 171 -18.54 7.16 -2.72
CA VAL A 171 -17.56 8.19 -3.08
C VAL A 171 -18.25 9.48 -3.54
N PRO A 172 -17.59 10.66 -3.57
CA PRO A 172 -18.24 11.93 -3.93
C PRO A 172 -19.06 11.88 -5.22
N ALA A 173 -18.53 11.25 -6.28
CA ALA A 173 -19.22 11.11 -7.56
C ALA A 173 -20.56 10.33 -7.47
N ASP A 174 -20.69 9.42 -6.50
CA ASP A 174 -21.93 8.69 -6.27
C ASP A 174 -23.01 9.61 -5.69
N TYR A 175 -22.62 10.56 -4.83
CA TYR A 175 -23.55 11.54 -4.28
C TYR A 175 -23.98 12.59 -5.31
N ASP A 176 -23.10 12.98 -6.23
CA ASP A 176 -23.45 13.80 -7.40
C ASP A 176 -24.51 13.07 -8.27
N GLU A 177 -24.36 11.77 -8.47
CA GLU A 177 -25.32 10.95 -9.21
C GLU A 177 -26.66 10.82 -8.46
N LEU A 178 -26.64 10.63 -7.14
CA LEU A 178 -27.86 10.62 -6.33
C LEU A 178 -28.61 11.95 -6.43
N ALA A 179 -27.92 13.06 -6.35
CA ALA A 179 -28.50 14.40 -6.53
C ALA A 179 -29.15 14.55 -7.91
N ARG A 180 -28.50 14.03 -8.96
CA ARG A 180 -29.04 14.00 -10.34
C ARG A 180 -30.30 13.14 -10.45
N LEU A 181 -30.38 12.05 -9.66
CA LEU A 181 -31.56 11.19 -9.58
C LEU A 181 -32.66 11.72 -8.65
N GLY A 182 -32.43 12.88 -8.00
CA GLY A 182 -33.37 13.48 -7.07
C GLY A 182 -33.46 12.75 -5.73
N VAL A 183 -32.43 12.01 -5.34
CA VAL A 183 -32.37 11.26 -4.07
C VAL A 183 -31.47 11.99 -3.09
N ASP A 184 -32.00 12.27 -1.90
CA ASP A 184 -31.28 12.91 -0.78
C ASP A 184 -31.03 11.89 0.34
N VAL A 185 -29.88 12.00 1.00
CA VAL A 185 -29.45 11.11 2.12
C VAL A 185 -29.57 11.78 3.49
N LYS A 186 -29.91 13.06 3.55
CA LYS A 186 -29.99 13.82 4.81
C LYS A 186 -30.99 13.18 5.77
N GLY A 187 -30.53 12.91 7.00
CA GLY A 187 -31.35 12.26 8.03
C GLY A 187 -31.67 10.78 7.76
N LYS A 188 -30.97 10.14 6.80
CA LYS A 188 -31.16 8.74 6.42
C LYS A 188 -29.94 7.90 6.75
N ILE A 189 -30.09 6.59 6.70
CA ILE A 189 -28.96 5.65 6.80
C ILE A 189 -28.58 5.24 5.38
N VAL A 190 -27.29 5.27 5.07
CA VAL A 190 -26.79 4.82 3.79
C VAL A 190 -26.28 3.38 3.85
N ILE A 191 -26.41 2.65 2.73
CA ILE A 191 -25.76 1.35 2.53
C ILE A 191 -24.86 1.43 1.30
N SER A 192 -23.58 1.13 1.48
CA SER A 192 -22.56 1.17 0.43
C SER A 192 -21.88 -0.19 0.25
N ARG A 193 -21.32 -0.43 -0.95
CA ARG A 193 -20.45 -1.59 -1.21
C ARG A 193 -19.02 -1.30 -0.78
N TYR A 194 -18.28 -2.34 -0.36
CA TYR A 194 -16.83 -2.29 -0.34
C TYR A 194 -16.26 -2.09 -1.76
N GLY A 195 -15.05 -1.58 -1.86
CA GLY A 195 -14.44 -1.22 -3.15
C GLY A 195 -14.61 0.27 -3.50
N GLY A 196 -13.97 0.69 -4.59
CA GLY A 196 -14.01 2.07 -5.10
C GLY A 196 -13.19 3.09 -4.31
N SER A 197 -12.97 2.86 -3.01
CA SER A 197 -12.18 3.71 -2.12
C SER A 197 -11.80 2.97 -0.83
N TRP A 198 -10.95 3.59 -0.02
CA TRP A 198 -10.79 3.24 1.39
C TRP A 198 -12.14 3.23 2.10
N ARG A 199 -12.36 2.26 3.00
CA ARG A 199 -13.67 2.09 3.65
C ARG A 199 -14.08 3.28 4.51
N GLY A 200 -13.14 4.01 5.12
CA GLY A 200 -13.41 5.23 5.90
C GLY A 200 -13.96 6.41 5.08
N ILE A 201 -13.72 6.45 3.77
CA ILE A 201 -14.31 7.47 2.88
C ILE A 201 -15.83 7.37 2.83
N LYS A 202 -16.38 6.17 2.93
CA LYS A 202 -17.83 5.94 2.83
C LYS A 202 -18.63 6.66 3.93
N PRO A 203 -18.32 6.48 5.24
CA PRO A 203 -18.98 7.24 6.30
C PRO A 203 -18.59 8.72 6.31
N LYS A 204 -17.37 9.09 5.91
CA LYS A 204 -16.94 10.49 5.77
C LYS A 204 -17.85 11.25 4.82
N VAL A 205 -17.96 10.79 3.58
CA VAL A 205 -18.77 11.44 2.54
C VAL A 205 -20.28 11.37 2.91
N ALA A 206 -20.72 10.25 3.48
CA ALA A 206 -22.11 10.13 3.97
C ALA A 206 -22.42 11.21 5.02
N ALA A 207 -21.56 11.41 5.99
CA ALA A 207 -21.72 12.43 7.03
C ALA A 207 -21.69 13.85 6.45
N GLU A 208 -20.82 14.14 5.49
CA GLU A 208 -20.75 15.42 4.78
C GLU A 208 -22.07 15.75 4.06
N HIS A 209 -22.81 14.72 3.57
CA HIS A 209 -24.13 14.85 2.96
C HIS A 209 -25.29 14.74 3.98
N GLY A 210 -25.00 14.67 5.28
CA GLY A 210 -25.99 14.68 6.35
C GLY A 210 -26.69 13.37 6.64
N ALA A 211 -26.13 12.22 6.19
CA ALA A 211 -26.56 10.89 6.61
C ALA A 211 -26.31 10.71 8.13
N ILE A 212 -27.12 9.86 8.78
CA ILE A 212 -27.07 9.62 10.23
C ILE A 212 -26.48 8.26 10.60
N GLY A 213 -26.16 7.42 9.62
CA GLY A 213 -25.53 6.12 9.80
C GLY A 213 -25.09 5.53 8.46
N CYS A 214 -24.13 4.60 8.49
CA CYS A 214 -23.57 3.97 7.32
C CYS A 214 -23.45 2.45 7.52
N LEU A 215 -23.98 1.68 6.57
CA LEU A 215 -23.78 0.25 6.46
C LEU A 215 -22.84 -0.02 5.30
N ILE A 216 -21.92 -0.98 5.47
CA ILE A 216 -20.97 -1.35 4.39
C ILE A 216 -21.06 -2.87 4.19
N TYR A 217 -21.19 -3.32 2.94
CA TYR A 217 -21.26 -4.76 2.62
C TYR A 217 -20.38 -5.10 1.42
N SER A 218 -19.88 -6.35 1.37
CA SER A 218 -19.24 -6.91 0.20
C SER A 218 -20.30 -7.43 -0.74
N ASP A 219 -20.43 -6.87 -1.95
CA ASP A 219 -21.34 -7.40 -2.96
C ASP A 219 -20.74 -8.67 -3.58
N PRO A 220 -21.52 -9.75 -3.79
CA PRO A 220 -21.01 -10.98 -4.38
C PRO A 220 -20.45 -10.83 -5.80
N LYS A 221 -20.70 -9.69 -6.48
CA LYS A 221 -20.05 -9.33 -7.74
C LYS A 221 -18.57 -9.08 -7.57
N ASP A 222 -18.16 -8.52 -6.43
CA ASP A 222 -16.80 -8.05 -6.21
C ASP A 222 -15.91 -9.16 -5.62
N ASP A 223 -16.39 -9.92 -4.62
CA ASP A 223 -15.59 -10.94 -3.93
C ASP A 223 -16.37 -12.22 -3.53
N GLY A 224 -17.58 -12.43 -4.04
CA GLY A 224 -18.43 -13.58 -3.73
C GLY A 224 -18.68 -14.53 -4.90
N TYR A 225 -19.84 -15.21 -4.88
CA TYR A 225 -20.21 -16.29 -5.81
C TYR A 225 -20.20 -15.91 -7.29
N TYR A 226 -20.24 -14.64 -7.62
CA TYR A 226 -20.17 -14.19 -9.01
C TYR A 226 -18.75 -14.37 -9.61
N GLN A 227 -17.74 -14.34 -8.77
CA GLN A 227 -16.35 -14.55 -9.15
C GLN A 227 -16.00 -16.06 -9.26
N GLY A 228 -16.70 -16.91 -8.52
CA GLY A 228 -16.49 -18.35 -8.50
C GLY A 228 -17.05 -19.02 -7.25
N ASP A 229 -16.67 -20.28 -7.03
CA ASP A 229 -17.11 -21.00 -5.84
C ASP A 229 -16.65 -20.33 -4.56
N VAL A 230 -17.57 -20.25 -3.59
CA VAL A 230 -17.28 -19.68 -2.27
C VAL A 230 -16.65 -20.70 -1.34
N PHE A 231 -15.93 -20.21 -0.32
CA PHE A 231 -15.32 -21.05 0.70
C PHE A 231 -16.40 -21.90 1.44
N PRO A 232 -16.17 -23.20 1.70
CA PRO A 232 -14.90 -23.95 1.57
C PRO A 232 -14.66 -24.61 0.20
N LYS A 233 -15.58 -24.52 -0.78
CA LYS A 233 -15.38 -25.15 -2.11
C LYS A 233 -14.38 -24.38 -2.96
N GLY A 234 -14.47 -23.08 -2.97
CA GLY A 234 -13.58 -22.16 -3.67
C GLY A 234 -13.07 -21.03 -2.76
N PRO A 235 -12.32 -20.08 -3.30
CA PRO A 235 -11.63 -19.07 -2.49
C PRO A 235 -12.49 -17.86 -2.11
N TYR A 236 -13.72 -17.73 -2.67
CA TYR A 236 -14.48 -16.50 -2.55
C TYR A 236 -15.37 -16.46 -1.31
N ARG A 237 -15.84 -15.25 -0.96
CA ARG A 237 -16.60 -14.94 0.26
C ARG A 237 -17.93 -15.68 0.30
N PRO A 238 -18.22 -16.45 1.37
CA PRO A 238 -19.52 -17.06 1.58
C PRO A 238 -20.57 -16.01 1.98
N GLU A 239 -21.85 -16.41 1.89
CA GLU A 239 -23.00 -15.51 2.07
C GLU A 239 -22.97 -14.72 3.38
N GLN A 240 -22.54 -15.32 4.47
CA GLN A 240 -22.48 -14.71 5.79
C GLN A 240 -21.12 -14.10 6.13
N GLY A 241 -20.12 -14.20 5.22
CA GLY A 241 -18.81 -13.59 5.42
C GLY A 241 -18.91 -12.07 5.39
N ALA A 242 -18.29 -11.41 6.36
CA ALA A 242 -18.29 -9.95 6.46
C ALA A 242 -16.86 -9.42 6.61
N GLN A 243 -16.57 -8.32 5.96
CA GLN A 243 -15.28 -7.64 6.05
C GLN A 243 -15.28 -6.71 7.27
N ARG A 244 -14.44 -7.01 8.27
CA ARG A 244 -14.09 -6.08 9.36
C ARG A 244 -13.25 -4.94 8.81
N GLY A 245 -12.82 -4.04 9.64
CA GLY A 245 -11.81 -3.06 9.29
C GLY A 245 -12.02 -1.70 9.92
N SER A 246 -10.97 -0.91 9.95
CA SER A 246 -11.00 0.48 10.40
C SER A 246 -11.78 1.36 9.42
N VAL A 247 -12.58 2.28 9.93
CA VAL A 247 -13.18 3.39 9.17
C VAL A 247 -12.59 4.75 9.57
N MET A 248 -11.42 4.72 10.20
CA MET A 248 -10.65 5.92 10.49
C MET A 248 -10.41 6.74 9.22
N ASP A 249 -10.46 8.06 9.31
CA ASP A 249 -10.12 8.94 8.18
C ASP A 249 -8.60 9.03 7.99
N MET A 250 -7.95 7.89 7.68
CA MET A 250 -6.51 7.80 7.47
C MET A 250 -5.95 8.78 6.42
N PRO A 251 -6.71 9.23 5.40
CA PRO A 251 -6.24 10.31 4.54
C PRO A 251 -5.92 11.63 5.24
N ILE A 252 -6.40 11.86 6.47
CA ILE A 252 -5.98 13.00 7.32
C ILE A 252 -4.64 12.68 8.00
N HIS A 253 -4.57 11.58 8.72
CA HIS A 253 -3.35 10.96 9.25
C HIS A 253 -3.62 9.51 9.69
N PRO A 254 -2.66 8.58 9.57
CA PRO A 254 -2.68 7.27 10.24
C PRO A 254 -2.16 7.40 11.68
N GLY A 255 -1.99 6.25 12.35
CA GLY A 255 -1.48 6.20 13.72
C GLY A 255 -2.56 6.43 14.78
N ASP A 256 -2.17 6.51 16.04
CA ASP A 256 -3.11 6.71 17.14
C ASP A 256 -3.91 8.02 16.98
N PRO A 257 -5.24 7.97 16.98
CA PRO A 257 -6.07 9.17 16.87
C PRO A 257 -5.79 10.26 17.91
N LEU A 258 -5.18 9.90 19.03
CA LEU A 258 -4.94 10.82 20.14
C LEU A 258 -3.54 11.42 20.16
N THR A 259 -2.63 10.97 19.29
CA THR A 259 -1.24 11.44 19.22
C THR A 259 -0.79 11.79 17.78
N PRO A 260 -1.56 12.62 17.03
CA PRO A 260 -1.25 12.92 15.63
C PRO A 260 0.08 13.66 15.48
N GLY A 261 1.10 13.01 14.92
CA GLY A 261 2.42 13.60 14.65
C GLY A 261 3.45 13.47 15.77
N TRP A 262 3.16 12.67 16.80
CA TRP A 262 4.13 12.31 17.85
C TRP A 262 3.80 10.94 18.45
N GLY A 263 4.82 10.16 18.81
CA GLY A 263 4.64 8.78 19.24
C GLY A 263 3.81 8.59 20.51
N ALA A 264 2.95 7.59 20.51
CA ALA A 264 2.05 7.18 21.60
C ALA A 264 2.77 6.42 22.72
N VAL A 265 3.97 6.87 23.10
CA VAL A 265 4.73 6.27 24.21
C VAL A 265 4.01 6.43 25.53
N LYS A 266 4.38 5.61 26.52
CA LYS A 266 3.81 5.72 27.88
C LYS A 266 3.95 7.12 28.45
N GLY A 267 2.82 7.72 28.82
CA GLY A 267 2.77 9.08 29.36
C GLY A 267 2.82 10.22 28.32
N ALA A 268 2.74 9.91 27.03
CA ALA A 268 2.63 10.93 25.99
C ALA A 268 1.41 11.84 26.20
N LYS A 269 1.53 13.09 25.77
CA LYS A 269 0.38 14.01 25.74
C LYS A 269 -0.61 13.48 24.70
N ARG A 270 -1.91 13.47 25.05
CA ARG A 270 -2.97 12.98 24.16
C ARG A 270 -4.06 14.04 23.97
N LEU A 271 -4.64 14.04 22.79
CA LEU A 271 -5.90 14.72 22.52
C LEU A 271 -7.04 14.05 23.31
N ARG A 272 -8.11 14.78 23.53
CA ARG A 272 -9.37 14.18 23.94
C ARG A 272 -9.99 13.47 22.71
N ARG A 273 -10.77 12.42 22.91
CA ARG A 273 -11.41 11.67 21.82
C ARG A 273 -12.24 12.58 20.90
N GLU A 274 -12.93 13.56 21.46
CA GLU A 274 -13.76 14.51 20.71
C GLU A 274 -12.94 15.49 19.84
N GLU A 275 -11.64 15.57 20.06
CA GLU A 275 -10.70 16.40 19.30
C GLU A 275 -10.01 15.58 18.17
N ALA A 276 -10.18 14.25 18.17
CA ALA A 276 -9.60 13.37 17.17
C ALA A 276 -10.37 13.46 15.84
N GLU A 277 -9.81 14.16 14.87
CA GLU A 277 -10.46 14.44 13.58
C GLU A 277 -10.70 13.21 12.72
N VAL A 278 -9.91 12.16 12.95
CA VAL A 278 -9.93 10.91 12.15
C VAL A 278 -11.01 9.92 12.57
N ILE A 279 -11.66 10.11 13.73
CA ILE A 279 -12.80 9.28 14.16
C ILE A 279 -14.05 9.68 13.38
N THR A 280 -14.87 8.72 12.96
CA THR A 280 -16.07 8.99 12.17
C THR A 280 -17.07 9.88 12.91
N ARG A 281 -17.95 10.54 12.14
CA ARG A 281 -19.00 11.43 12.69
C ARG A 281 -20.37 10.77 12.79
N ILE A 282 -20.53 9.55 12.22
CA ILE A 282 -21.76 8.77 12.23
C ILE A 282 -21.45 7.31 12.56
N PRO A 283 -22.37 6.56 13.16
CA PRO A 283 -22.20 5.13 13.41
C PRO A 283 -22.08 4.33 12.11
N VAL A 284 -21.18 3.35 12.10
CA VAL A 284 -20.85 2.51 10.95
C VAL A 284 -20.88 1.04 11.35
N LEU A 285 -21.42 0.18 10.48
CA LEU A 285 -21.43 -1.26 10.70
C LEU A 285 -21.21 -2.03 9.39
N PRO A 286 -20.23 -2.95 9.33
CA PRO A 286 -20.07 -3.85 8.20
C PRO A 286 -21.04 -5.03 8.35
N ILE A 287 -21.60 -5.47 7.22
CA ILE A 287 -22.53 -6.58 7.18
C ILE A 287 -22.24 -7.54 6.03
N SER A 288 -22.67 -8.76 6.15
CA SER A 288 -22.62 -9.75 5.06
C SER A 288 -23.60 -9.38 3.92
N TYR A 289 -23.36 -9.92 2.73
CA TYR A 289 -24.36 -9.76 1.66
C TYR A 289 -25.65 -10.56 1.94
N GLY A 290 -25.60 -11.58 2.78
CA GLY A 290 -26.78 -12.27 3.27
C GLY A 290 -27.67 -11.37 4.14
N ASP A 291 -27.06 -10.58 5.03
CA ASP A 291 -27.78 -9.59 5.84
C ASP A 291 -28.20 -8.35 5.03
N ALA A 292 -27.45 -7.96 3.99
CA ALA A 292 -27.79 -6.83 3.12
C ALA A 292 -28.97 -7.12 2.19
N LEU A 293 -29.06 -8.34 1.66
CA LEU A 293 -30.07 -8.73 0.66
C LEU A 293 -31.53 -8.44 1.06
N PRO A 294 -32.01 -8.80 2.28
CA PRO A 294 -33.37 -8.50 2.68
C PRO A 294 -33.70 -7.00 2.68
N MET A 295 -32.72 -6.17 3.12
CA MET A 295 -32.88 -4.71 3.19
C MET A 295 -32.84 -4.05 1.81
N LEU A 296 -31.92 -4.46 0.94
CA LEU A 296 -31.78 -3.94 -0.42
C LEU A 296 -32.97 -4.32 -1.31
N ARG A 297 -33.63 -5.48 -1.05
CA ARG A 297 -34.81 -5.92 -1.76
C ARG A 297 -36.01 -5.00 -1.55
N GLU A 298 -36.13 -4.38 -0.39
CA GLU A 298 -37.22 -3.48 -0.02
C GLU A 298 -37.00 -2.03 -0.48
N LEU A 299 -35.85 -1.73 -1.11
CA LEU A 299 -35.64 -0.41 -1.69
C LEU A 299 -36.49 -0.22 -2.95
N THR A 300 -37.04 0.98 -3.11
CA THR A 300 -37.82 1.43 -4.26
C THR A 300 -37.22 2.72 -4.86
N GLY A 301 -38.00 3.50 -5.61
CA GLY A 301 -37.53 4.71 -6.25
C GLY A 301 -36.74 4.43 -7.53
N PRO A 302 -35.83 5.31 -7.96
CA PRO A 302 -35.06 5.13 -9.19
C PRO A 302 -34.30 3.81 -9.21
N VAL A 303 -34.29 3.13 -10.37
CA VAL A 303 -33.42 1.98 -10.59
C VAL A 303 -31.97 2.47 -10.62
N ALA A 304 -31.10 1.76 -9.92
CA ALA A 304 -29.69 2.09 -9.87
C ALA A 304 -29.06 2.08 -11.28
N PRO A 305 -28.14 3.02 -11.59
CA PRO A 305 -27.37 2.98 -12.82
C PRO A 305 -26.73 1.61 -13.05
N GLU A 306 -26.53 1.22 -14.30
CA GLU A 306 -26.00 -0.10 -14.65
C GLU A 306 -24.65 -0.39 -13.94
N ALA A 307 -23.77 0.61 -13.89
CA ALA A 307 -22.46 0.49 -13.23
C ALA A 307 -22.56 0.28 -11.70
N TRP A 308 -23.70 0.60 -11.09
CA TRP A 308 -23.93 0.42 -9.65
C TRP A 308 -24.49 -0.94 -9.28
N ARG A 309 -24.94 -1.72 -10.28
CA ARG A 309 -25.58 -3.01 -10.02
C ARG A 309 -24.54 -4.05 -9.66
N GLY A 310 -24.78 -4.70 -8.53
CA GLY A 310 -24.04 -5.86 -8.07
C GLY A 310 -24.55 -7.17 -8.66
N ALA A 311 -24.34 -8.27 -7.92
CA ALA A 311 -24.77 -9.62 -8.31
C ALA A 311 -25.83 -10.26 -7.39
N LEU A 312 -26.41 -9.49 -6.46
CA LEU A 312 -27.55 -10.00 -5.70
C LEU A 312 -28.76 -10.24 -6.62
N PRO A 313 -29.62 -11.24 -6.35
CA PRO A 313 -30.78 -11.60 -7.20
C PRO A 313 -31.95 -10.63 -6.99
N ILE A 314 -31.71 -9.34 -7.21
CA ILE A 314 -32.69 -8.25 -7.05
C ILE A 314 -32.55 -7.23 -8.18
N THR A 315 -33.59 -6.40 -8.37
CA THR A 315 -33.43 -5.12 -9.06
C THR A 315 -32.89 -4.12 -8.05
N TYR A 316 -31.69 -3.58 -8.32
CA TYR A 316 -31.10 -2.56 -7.46
C TYR A 316 -31.84 -1.23 -7.64
N HIS A 317 -32.39 -0.71 -6.56
CA HIS A 317 -32.98 0.62 -6.47
C HIS A 317 -32.14 1.49 -5.53
N VAL A 318 -32.03 2.78 -5.81
CA VAL A 318 -31.22 3.69 -4.99
C VAL A 318 -32.00 4.28 -3.82
N GLY A 319 -33.32 4.35 -3.95
CA GLY A 319 -34.01 5.00 -3.03
C GLY A 319 -34.78 5.24 -2.18
N SER A 320 -35.03 5.94 -1.25
CA SER A 320 -35.53 5.78 0.08
C SER A 320 -36.94 5.20 0.07
N GLY A 321 -37.10 3.95 -0.35
CA GLY A 321 -38.35 3.22 -0.29
C GLY A 321 -38.83 2.94 1.13
N PRO A 322 -39.76 2.00 1.34
CA PRO A 322 -40.30 1.74 2.67
C PRO A 322 -39.28 1.18 3.67
N ALA A 323 -38.11 0.72 3.20
CA ALA A 323 -37.09 0.16 4.08
C ALA A 323 -36.59 1.19 5.11
N LYS A 324 -36.94 0.92 6.38
CA LYS A 324 -36.49 1.70 7.53
C LYS A 324 -35.70 0.81 8.46
N VAL A 325 -34.52 1.22 8.82
CA VAL A 325 -33.57 0.42 9.62
C VAL A 325 -33.21 1.15 10.92
N HIS A 326 -33.02 0.35 11.97
CA HIS A 326 -32.48 0.75 13.26
C HIS A 326 -31.05 0.19 13.35
N LEU A 327 -30.11 1.07 13.55
CA LEU A 327 -28.69 0.77 13.73
C LEU A 327 -28.25 1.24 15.11
N LYS A 328 -27.74 0.31 15.94
CA LYS A 328 -27.13 0.61 17.23
C LYS A 328 -25.75 -0.03 17.32
N VAL A 329 -24.75 0.75 17.66
CA VAL A 329 -23.40 0.28 17.93
C VAL A 329 -22.83 1.03 19.16
N SER A 330 -22.11 0.30 20.00
CA SER A 330 -21.41 0.84 21.17
C SER A 330 -20.05 0.16 21.32
N PHE A 331 -19.07 0.90 21.85
CA PHE A 331 -17.67 0.45 21.91
C PHE A 331 -17.08 0.62 23.29
N ASP A 332 -16.14 -0.25 23.65
CA ASP A 332 -15.14 -0.03 24.67
C ASP A 332 -14.00 0.81 24.06
N TRP A 333 -13.85 2.04 24.50
CA TRP A 333 -12.85 3.00 24.05
C TRP A 333 -11.58 2.97 24.92
N SER A 334 -11.20 1.82 25.45
CA SER A 334 -10.02 1.72 26.28
C SER A 334 -8.73 1.74 25.47
N MET A 335 -7.68 2.27 26.12
CA MET A 335 -6.32 2.20 25.59
C MET A 335 -5.85 0.75 25.58
N LYS A 336 -5.10 0.36 24.57
CA LYS A 336 -4.44 -0.95 24.45
C LYS A 336 -2.95 -0.74 24.29
N THR A 337 -2.16 -1.71 24.76
CA THR A 337 -0.73 -1.75 24.46
C THR A 337 -0.51 -2.59 23.22
N LEU A 338 0.23 -2.05 22.28
CA LEU A 338 0.76 -2.76 21.12
C LEU A 338 2.25 -3.06 21.29
N TYR A 339 2.76 -4.03 20.54
CA TYR A 339 4.10 -4.61 20.73
C TYR A 339 4.84 -4.74 19.41
N ASP A 340 5.53 -3.69 18.96
CA ASP A 340 6.39 -3.77 17.79
C ASP A 340 7.64 -4.60 18.10
N VAL A 341 7.99 -5.51 17.20
CA VAL A 341 9.25 -6.27 17.27
C VAL A 341 10.29 -5.58 16.43
N VAL A 342 11.41 -5.18 17.02
CA VAL A 342 12.53 -4.54 16.32
C VAL A 342 13.77 -5.40 16.49
N ALA A 343 14.26 -5.98 15.38
CA ALA A 343 15.46 -6.80 15.33
C ALA A 343 16.56 -6.09 14.53
N ARG A 344 17.81 -6.13 15.01
CA ARG A 344 18.91 -5.33 14.49
C ARG A 344 20.15 -6.17 14.19
N ILE A 345 20.70 -6.00 12.99
CA ILE A 345 22.03 -6.50 12.59
C ILE A 345 22.91 -5.28 12.36
N GLU A 346 23.92 -5.11 13.19
CA GLU A 346 24.79 -3.93 13.16
C GLU A 346 25.67 -3.91 11.92
N GLY A 347 25.73 -2.76 11.25
CA GLY A 347 26.59 -2.51 10.09
C GLY A 347 28.08 -2.43 10.45
N SER A 348 28.92 -3.12 9.70
CA SER A 348 30.35 -3.20 9.96
C SER A 348 31.14 -1.96 9.51
N ALA A 349 30.62 -1.18 8.55
CA ALA A 349 31.29 -0.01 7.97
C ALA A 349 30.49 1.29 8.16
N TYR A 350 29.16 1.20 8.04
CA TYR A 350 28.25 2.34 8.11
C TYR A 350 27.10 2.05 9.10
N PRO A 351 27.36 1.92 10.41
CA PRO A 351 26.36 1.57 11.41
C PRO A 351 25.22 2.59 11.54
N ASP A 352 25.46 3.82 11.11
CA ASP A 352 24.46 4.90 11.09
C ASP A 352 23.67 5.00 9.77
N GLN A 353 23.80 4.04 8.86
CA GLN A 353 22.97 3.93 7.66
C GLN A 353 22.09 2.69 7.79
N TRP A 354 20.76 2.89 7.82
CA TRP A 354 19.81 1.85 8.17
C TRP A 354 18.98 1.40 6.96
N VAL A 355 19.05 0.13 6.62
CA VAL A 355 18.14 -0.56 5.71
C VAL A 355 17.07 -1.21 6.57
N ILE A 356 15.82 -0.79 6.39
CA ILE A 356 14.71 -1.21 7.24
C ILE A 356 13.77 -2.09 6.41
N PHE A 357 13.38 -3.25 6.95
CA PHE A 357 12.41 -4.15 6.33
C PHE A 357 11.34 -4.53 7.34
N GLY A 358 10.08 -4.28 7.01
CA GLY A 358 8.94 -4.50 7.90
C GLY A 358 7.77 -5.23 7.25
N ASN A 359 6.99 -5.85 8.10
CA ASN A 359 5.68 -6.44 7.88
C ASN A 359 4.90 -6.32 9.17
N HIS A 360 3.55 -6.35 9.14
CA HIS A 360 2.82 -6.40 10.38
C HIS A 360 2.55 -7.83 10.85
N HIS A 361 2.16 -7.98 12.13
CA HIS A 361 1.90 -9.29 12.74
C HIS A 361 0.54 -9.37 13.46
N ASP A 362 -0.15 -8.25 13.62
CA ASP A 362 -1.54 -8.19 14.08
C ASP A 362 -2.50 -8.57 12.95
N ALA A 363 -3.70 -9.00 13.29
CA ALA A 363 -4.74 -9.30 12.33
C ALA A 363 -6.14 -9.07 12.93
N TRP A 364 -7.14 -8.79 12.11
CA TRP A 364 -8.53 -8.72 12.59
C TRP A 364 -9.04 -10.02 13.20
N VAL A 365 -8.51 -11.13 12.74
CA VAL A 365 -8.92 -12.50 13.09
C VAL A 365 -7.70 -13.42 13.13
N ASN A 366 -7.70 -14.59 12.47
CA ASN A 366 -6.53 -15.47 12.39
C ASN A 366 -5.48 -14.99 11.36
N GLY A 367 -5.86 -14.22 10.37
CA GLY A 367 -4.97 -13.49 9.46
C GLY A 367 -3.90 -14.33 8.77
N ALA A 368 -4.26 -15.48 8.21
CA ALA A 368 -3.28 -16.37 7.59
C ALA A 368 -2.74 -15.81 6.27
N ASP A 369 -3.61 -15.17 5.46
CA ASP A 369 -3.20 -14.45 4.26
C ASP A 369 -2.70 -13.05 4.66
N ASP A 370 -3.50 -12.31 5.38
CA ASP A 370 -3.29 -10.94 5.80
C ASP A 370 -3.13 -10.86 7.34
N PRO A 371 -1.88 -10.65 7.85
CA PRO A 371 -0.61 -10.45 7.15
C PRO A 371 0.37 -11.63 7.28
N THR A 372 -0.03 -12.74 7.90
CA THR A 372 0.92 -13.78 8.33
C THR A 372 1.73 -14.32 7.15
N SER A 373 1.17 -14.32 5.93
CA SER A 373 1.85 -14.81 4.72
C SER A 373 3.12 -14.01 4.40
N GLY A 374 3.09 -12.69 4.53
CA GLY A 374 4.25 -11.83 4.36
C GLY A 374 5.17 -11.85 5.59
N GLN A 375 4.58 -11.90 6.80
CA GLN A 375 5.34 -11.94 8.04
C GLN A 375 6.25 -13.16 8.14
N VAL A 376 5.77 -14.35 7.72
CA VAL A 376 6.63 -15.55 7.71
C VAL A 376 7.73 -15.48 6.67
N ALA A 377 7.51 -14.76 5.55
CA ALA A 377 8.55 -14.52 4.56
C ALA A 377 9.63 -13.57 5.10
N LEU A 378 9.26 -12.53 5.86
CA LEU A 378 10.20 -11.66 6.58
C LEU A 378 11.00 -12.48 7.61
N MET A 379 10.36 -13.35 8.38
CA MET A 379 11.04 -14.21 9.35
C MET A 379 12.04 -15.16 8.69
N GLU A 380 11.70 -15.79 7.57
CA GLU A 380 12.63 -16.64 6.80
C GLU A 380 13.80 -15.85 6.21
N THR A 381 13.56 -14.60 5.79
CA THR A 381 14.63 -13.68 5.42
C THR A 381 15.57 -13.44 6.62
N GLY A 382 15.02 -13.12 7.79
CA GLY A 382 15.80 -12.91 9.01
C GLY A 382 16.61 -14.16 9.42
N ARG A 383 16.00 -15.35 9.33
CA ARG A 383 16.71 -16.61 9.58
C ARG A 383 17.85 -16.82 8.58
N ALA A 384 17.63 -16.55 7.31
CA ALA A 384 18.67 -16.66 6.30
C ALA A 384 19.85 -15.71 6.57
N LEU A 385 19.58 -14.46 6.91
CA LEU A 385 20.62 -13.49 7.30
C LEU A 385 21.38 -13.96 8.56
N GLY A 386 20.67 -14.52 9.55
CA GLY A 386 21.29 -15.09 10.76
C GLY A 386 22.23 -16.26 10.46
N GLU A 387 21.90 -17.12 9.49
CA GLU A 387 22.81 -18.20 9.07
C GLU A 387 24.05 -17.63 8.34
N LEU A 388 23.87 -16.63 7.47
CA LEU A 388 25.01 -15.99 6.83
C LEU A 388 25.96 -15.31 7.83
N LEU A 389 25.43 -14.69 8.90
CA LEU A 389 26.25 -14.11 9.97
C LEU A 389 27.14 -15.18 10.65
N LYS A 390 26.61 -16.40 10.87
CA LYS A 390 27.37 -17.54 11.41
C LYS A 390 28.46 -18.01 10.44
N GLU A 391 28.25 -17.88 9.14
CA GLU A 391 29.23 -18.18 8.09
C GLU A 391 30.29 -17.08 7.91
N GLY A 392 30.13 -15.92 8.58
CA GLY A 392 31.09 -14.82 8.56
C GLY A 392 30.72 -13.65 7.66
N TRP A 393 29.53 -13.65 7.01
CA TRP A 393 29.00 -12.47 6.34
C TRP A 393 28.78 -11.34 7.34
N LYS A 394 29.07 -10.11 6.95
CA LYS A 394 28.83 -8.92 7.77
C LYS A 394 28.33 -7.81 6.87
N PRO A 395 27.10 -7.32 7.06
CA PRO A 395 26.59 -6.21 6.27
C PRO A 395 27.42 -4.96 6.50
N LYS A 396 27.62 -4.13 5.49
CA LYS A 396 28.29 -2.83 5.67
C LYS A 396 27.38 -1.83 6.38
N ARG A 397 26.09 -1.84 6.11
CA ARG A 397 25.06 -1.01 6.74
C ARG A 397 24.23 -1.81 7.74
N THR A 398 23.68 -1.11 8.72
CA THR A 398 22.77 -1.73 9.68
C THR A 398 21.48 -2.17 8.99
N ILE A 399 21.03 -3.38 9.28
CA ILE A 399 19.74 -3.91 8.85
C ILE A 399 18.82 -3.94 10.07
N ILE A 400 17.59 -3.42 9.90
CA ILE A 400 16.54 -3.45 10.92
C ILE A 400 15.37 -4.24 10.33
N LEU A 401 14.96 -5.31 11.02
CA LEU A 401 13.80 -6.12 10.66
C LEU A 401 12.70 -5.82 11.68
N CYS A 402 11.53 -5.44 11.19
CA CYS A 402 10.42 -5.01 12.03
C CYS A 402 9.18 -5.88 11.82
N ALA A 403 8.55 -6.31 12.92
CA ALA A 403 7.19 -6.83 12.87
C ALA A 403 6.30 -5.82 13.61
N TRP A 404 5.48 -5.12 12.86
CA TRP A 404 4.61 -4.06 13.35
C TRP A 404 3.33 -4.63 13.95
N ASP A 405 2.80 -3.96 14.97
CA ASP A 405 1.53 -4.28 15.58
C ASP A 405 0.51 -3.18 15.29
N GLY A 406 -0.76 -3.52 15.11
CA GLY A 406 -1.82 -2.54 14.90
C GLY A 406 -1.85 -1.87 13.53
N GLU A 407 -1.36 -2.54 12.50
CA GLU A 407 -1.50 -2.06 11.12
C GLU A 407 -2.97 -1.95 10.74
N GLU A 408 -3.73 -3.00 11.02
CA GLU A 408 -5.12 -3.20 10.64
C GLU A 408 -6.05 -2.10 11.18
N GLU A 409 -5.75 -1.57 12.33
CA GLU A 409 -6.55 -0.52 12.96
C GLU A 409 -6.27 0.86 12.35
N GLY A 410 -5.13 1.06 11.72
CA GLY A 410 -4.79 2.33 11.09
C GLY A 410 -3.30 2.64 11.05
N LEU A 411 -2.47 1.63 10.76
CA LEU A 411 -1.00 1.71 10.70
C LEU A 411 -0.41 2.19 12.05
N LEU A 412 -0.94 1.67 13.18
CA LEU A 412 -0.63 2.23 14.51
C LEU A 412 0.87 2.05 14.82
N GLY A 413 1.38 0.81 14.91
CA GLY A 413 2.74 0.54 15.34
C GLY A 413 3.79 1.20 14.49
N SER A 414 3.72 1.02 13.18
CA SER A 414 4.69 1.65 12.27
C SER A 414 4.68 3.17 12.33
N THR A 415 3.49 3.79 12.49
CA THR A 415 3.37 5.25 12.60
C THR A 415 3.95 5.74 13.92
N GLU A 416 3.56 5.13 15.04
CA GLU A 416 4.05 5.52 16.37
C GLU A 416 5.56 5.34 16.49
N TRP A 417 6.09 4.26 15.90
CA TRP A 417 7.53 4.03 15.87
C TRP A 417 8.26 5.08 15.03
N VAL A 418 7.75 5.40 13.82
CA VAL A 418 8.33 6.41 12.93
C VAL A 418 8.29 7.80 13.56
N GLU A 419 7.19 8.18 14.19
CA GLU A 419 7.05 9.46 14.87
C GLU A 419 7.96 9.56 16.11
N THR A 420 8.12 8.48 16.86
CA THR A 420 9.04 8.41 18.01
C THR A 420 10.49 8.54 17.58
N HIS A 421 10.88 7.89 16.48
CA HIS A 421 12.26 7.85 15.98
C HIS A 421 12.53 8.81 14.81
N ALA A 422 11.63 9.79 14.57
CA ALA A 422 11.66 10.65 13.39
C ALA A 422 13.02 11.32 13.14
N ASP A 423 13.66 11.85 14.17
CA ASP A 423 14.94 12.56 14.05
C ASP A 423 16.10 11.63 13.66
N GLU A 424 16.12 10.40 14.17
CA GLU A 424 17.12 9.40 13.78
C GLU A 424 16.86 8.89 12.35
N LEU A 425 15.60 8.59 12.03
CA LEU A 425 15.19 8.10 10.71
C LEU A 425 15.49 9.10 9.60
N LYS A 426 15.24 10.39 9.82
CA LYS A 426 15.60 11.45 8.88
C LYS A 426 17.09 11.47 8.55
N GLN A 427 17.94 11.13 9.51
CA GLN A 427 19.38 11.13 9.33
C GLN A 427 19.94 9.81 8.82
N LYS A 428 19.40 8.67 9.28
CA LYS A 428 20.03 7.35 9.16
C LYS A 428 19.32 6.40 8.19
N ALA A 429 18.00 6.53 7.96
CA ALA A 429 17.27 5.58 7.14
C ALA A 429 17.65 5.72 5.66
N VAL A 430 18.14 4.64 5.06
CA VAL A 430 18.51 4.54 3.65
C VAL A 430 17.29 4.27 2.80
N ALA A 431 16.54 3.23 3.14
CA ALA A 431 15.30 2.84 2.49
C ALA A 431 14.46 1.99 3.46
N TYR A 432 13.16 1.96 3.21
CA TYR A 432 12.21 1.05 3.85
C TYR A 432 11.66 0.06 2.82
N LEU A 433 11.77 -1.22 3.12
CA LEU A 433 11.13 -2.30 2.38
C LEU A 433 9.91 -2.77 3.17
N ASN A 434 8.78 -2.89 2.51
CA ASN A 434 7.55 -3.42 3.06
C ASN A 434 7.19 -4.73 2.37
N SER A 435 6.69 -5.66 3.10
CA SER A 435 5.78 -6.69 2.63
C SER A 435 4.54 -6.67 3.52
N ASP A 436 3.49 -7.33 3.10
CA ASP A 436 2.22 -7.38 3.81
C ASP A 436 1.68 -8.79 3.63
N SER A 437 0.99 -9.04 2.52
CA SER A 437 0.50 -10.37 2.16
C SER A 437 1.22 -10.94 0.93
N THR A 438 1.23 -12.27 0.81
CA THR A 438 1.72 -12.96 -0.37
C THR A 438 0.92 -14.23 -0.65
N SER A 439 0.59 -14.44 -1.91
CA SER A 439 -0.10 -15.64 -2.38
C SER A 439 0.43 -16.08 -3.75
N LYS A 440 -0.09 -17.16 -4.31
CA LYS A 440 0.36 -17.62 -5.62
C LYS A 440 0.08 -16.58 -6.72
N GLY A 441 1.02 -16.43 -7.65
CA GLY A 441 0.89 -15.51 -8.78
C GLY A 441 2.20 -14.87 -9.21
N ARG A 442 2.14 -13.57 -9.50
CA ARG A 442 3.30 -12.78 -9.96
C ARG A 442 3.70 -11.77 -8.91
N LEU A 443 4.97 -11.39 -8.92
CA LEU A 443 5.46 -10.33 -8.05
C LEU A 443 4.79 -9.00 -8.44
N ASN A 444 4.21 -8.34 -7.45
CA ASN A 444 3.73 -6.97 -7.52
C ASN A 444 4.70 -6.07 -6.76
N VAL A 445 5.04 -4.94 -7.35
CA VAL A 445 5.93 -3.96 -6.74
C VAL A 445 5.37 -2.56 -6.92
N GLY A 446 5.33 -1.82 -5.83
CA GLY A 446 5.14 -0.37 -5.81
C GLY A 446 6.24 0.30 -4.99
N GLY A 447 6.50 1.58 -5.22
CA GLY A 447 7.51 2.28 -4.43
C GLY A 447 8.03 3.57 -5.03
N SER A 448 9.11 4.04 -4.43
CA SER A 448 9.90 5.16 -4.91
C SER A 448 10.54 4.83 -6.25
N HIS A 449 10.24 5.60 -7.29
CA HIS A 449 10.73 5.34 -8.65
C HIS A 449 12.26 5.45 -8.77
N SER A 450 12.93 6.06 -7.79
CA SER A 450 14.39 6.04 -7.66
C SER A 450 14.98 4.64 -7.40
N LEU A 451 14.14 3.67 -7.06
CA LEU A 451 14.49 2.25 -6.85
C LEU A 451 13.95 1.33 -7.97
N GLU A 452 13.35 1.88 -9.03
CA GLU A 452 12.71 1.11 -10.09
C GLU A 452 13.68 0.17 -10.83
N ARG A 453 14.82 0.68 -11.28
CA ARG A 453 15.86 -0.13 -11.93
C ARG A 453 16.42 -1.18 -10.98
N PHE A 454 16.65 -0.82 -9.74
CA PHE A 454 17.19 -1.71 -8.72
C PHE A 454 16.32 -2.94 -8.49
N ILE A 455 15.00 -2.78 -8.34
CA ILE A 455 14.10 -3.93 -8.15
C ILE A 455 13.96 -4.77 -9.42
N ASN A 456 14.06 -4.18 -10.61
CA ASN A 456 14.11 -4.94 -11.86
C ASN A 456 15.34 -5.84 -11.91
N GLU A 457 16.53 -5.34 -11.53
CA GLU A 457 17.76 -6.15 -11.43
C GLU A 457 17.59 -7.33 -10.45
N VAL A 458 17.03 -7.09 -9.26
CA VAL A 458 16.74 -8.15 -8.28
C VAL A 458 15.78 -9.20 -8.85
N ALA A 459 14.72 -8.76 -9.53
CA ALA A 459 13.71 -9.67 -10.11
C ALA A 459 14.28 -10.58 -11.21
N HIS A 460 15.35 -10.18 -11.89
CA HIS A 460 16.08 -11.04 -12.85
C HIS A 460 16.81 -12.20 -12.17
N ASP A 461 17.28 -12.03 -10.94
CA ASP A 461 18.14 -12.99 -10.24
C ASP A 461 17.35 -14.02 -9.41
N VAL A 462 16.04 -13.84 -9.25
CA VAL A 462 15.17 -14.76 -8.52
C VAL A 462 14.28 -15.53 -9.49
N LYS A 463 14.13 -16.85 -9.27
CA LYS A 463 13.26 -17.71 -10.10
C LYS A 463 11.80 -17.58 -9.71
N GLN A 464 10.93 -17.50 -10.72
CA GLN A 464 9.48 -17.58 -10.53
C GLN A 464 9.11 -19.00 -10.05
N PRO A 465 8.29 -19.14 -8.99
CA PRO A 465 7.79 -20.44 -8.57
C PRO A 465 7.09 -21.22 -9.69
N GLY A 466 7.37 -22.51 -9.74
CA GLY A 466 6.75 -23.41 -10.73
C GLY A 466 7.35 -23.37 -12.14
N GLY A 467 8.47 -22.67 -12.36
CA GLY A 467 9.10 -22.56 -13.69
C GLY A 467 10.61 -22.29 -13.64
N ASP A 468 11.20 -22.19 -14.84
CA ASP A 468 12.62 -21.87 -15.01
C ASP A 468 12.89 -20.38 -15.29
N LYS A 469 11.83 -19.61 -15.55
CA LYS A 469 11.93 -18.17 -15.83
C LYS A 469 12.27 -17.38 -14.58
N SER A 470 12.85 -16.20 -14.77
CA SER A 470 13.01 -15.25 -13.69
C SER A 470 11.66 -14.64 -13.28
N VAL A 471 11.60 -14.09 -12.07
CA VAL A 471 10.46 -13.31 -11.61
C VAL A 471 10.19 -12.15 -12.56
N TRP A 472 11.24 -11.49 -13.05
CA TRP A 472 11.12 -10.39 -14.02
C TRP A 472 10.47 -10.82 -15.34
N ASP A 473 10.89 -11.96 -15.92
CA ASP A 473 10.31 -12.50 -17.16
C ASP A 473 8.82 -12.79 -16.99
N ALA A 474 8.45 -13.41 -15.85
CA ALA A 474 7.07 -13.73 -15.54
C ALA A 474 6.20 -12.48 -15.36
N MET A 475 6.74 -11.43 -14.69
CA MET A 475 6.07 -10.13 -14.56
C MET A 475 5.86 -9.47 -15.92
N LYS A 476 6.90 -9.46 -16.77
CA LYS A 476 6.84 -8.82 -18.11
C LYS A 476 5.80 -9.50 -18.98
N GLU A 477 5.84 -10.82 -19.07
CA GLU A 477 4.85 -11.61 -19.85
C GLU A 477 3.44 -11.30 -19.40
N HIS A 478 3.17 -11.39 -18.09
CA HIS A 478 1.86 -11.10 -17.55
C HIS A 478 1.38 -9.67 -17.89
N ARG A 479 2.22 -8.66 -17.76
CA ARG A 479 1.86 -7.27 -18.10
C ARG A 479 1.59 -7.09 -19.59
N VAL A 480 2.36 -7.73 -20.46
CA VAL A 480 2.13 -7.71 -21.91
C VAL A 480 0.79 -8.38 -22.27
N GLU A 481 0.45 -9.50 -21.61
CA GLU A 481 -0.84 -10.18 -21.80
C GLU A 481 -2.02 -9.31 -21.33
N GLN A 482 -1.88 -8.59 -20.23
CA GLN A 482 -2.92 -7.73 -19.66
C GLN A 482 -3.03 -6.35 -20.35
N ALA A 483 -2.06 -5.97 -21.18
CA ALA A 483 -2.05 -4.70 -21.87
C ALA A 483 -3.24 -4.55 -22.84
N ARG A 484 -3.99 -3.45 -22.69
CA ARG A 484 -5.26 -3.23 -23.40
C ARG A 484 -5.09 -2.61 -24.78
N THR A 485 -3.96 -1.94 -25.02
CA THR A 485 -3.68 -1.28 -26.30
C THR A 485 -2.40 -1.80 -26.93
N ASP A 486 -2.31 -1.74 -28.26
CA ASP A 486 -1.08 -2.12 -28.98
C ASP A 486 0.10 -1.20 -28.64
N SER A 487 -0.17 0.06 -28.27
CA SER A 487 0.84 1.00 -27.80
C SER A 487 1.45 0.52 -26.48
N ASP A 488 0.60 0.12 -25.51
CA ASP A 488 1.06 -0.37 -24.21
C ASP A 488 1.87 -1.67 -24.35
N LYS A 489 1.39 -2.59 -25.21
CA LYS A 489 2.12 -3.84 -25.53
C LYS A 489 3.49 -3.55 -26.10
N LYS A 490 3.58 -2.60 -27.04
CA LYS A 490 4.84 -2.21 -27.64
C LYS A 490 5.79 -1.59 -26.60
N GLU A 491 5.32 -0.62 -25.81
CA GLU A 491 6.11 -0.02 -24.74
C GLU A 491 6.68 -1.09 -23.80
N LEU A 492 5.82 -1.97 -23.26
CA LEU A 492 6.22 -3.02 -22.34
C LEU A 492 7.22 -4.00 -22.96
N SER A 493 7.09 -4.31 -24.26
CA SER A 493 7.99 -5.23 -24.96
C SER A 493 9.38 -4.63 -25.19
N GLU A 494 9.45 -3.31 -25.46
CA GLU A 494 10.68 -2.58 -25.76
C GLU A 494 11.46 -2.12 -24.52
N ARG A 495 10.79 -1.97 -23.35
CA ARG A 495 11.45 -1.55 -22.11
C ARG A 495 12.38 -2.62 -21.54
N THR A 496 13.54 -2.17 -21.05
CA THR A 496 14.50 -2.98 -20.29
C THR A 496 14.07 -3.10 -18.83
N ASP A 497 13.47 -2.04 -18.28
CA ASP A 497 13.00 -1.98 -16.91
C ASP A 497 11.47 -1.80 -16.87
N LEU A 498 10.78 -2.64 -16.10
CA LEU A 498 9.33 -2.51 -15.90
C LEU A 498 9.04 -1.39 -14.90
N ARG A 499 8.11 -0.50 -15.23
CA ARG A 499 7.68 0.54 -14.30
C ARG A 499 7.05 -0.08 -13.05
N ILE A 500 7.37 0.47 -11.89
CA ILE A 500 6.67 0.13 -10.65
C ILE A 500 5.51 1.09 -10.40
N GLY A 501 4.56 0.68 -9.53
CA GLY A 501 3.44 1.54 -9.14
C GLY A 501 3.88 2.59 -8.10
N ALA A 502 3.28 3.78 -8.14
CA ALA A 502 3.38 4.70 -7.01
C ALA A 502 2.55 4.19 -5.83
N LEU A 503 3.01 4.43 -4.60
CA LEU A 503 2.31 4.04 -3.38
C LEU A 503 1.37 5.14 -2.89
N GLY A 504 0.12 4.75 -2.65
CA GLY A 504 -0.87 5.53 -1.93
C GLY A 504 -0.75 5.33 -0.42
N SER A 505 -1.73 4.67 0.20
CA SER A 505 -1.68 4.22 1.60
C SER A 505 -2.21 2.79 1.68
N GLY A 506 -2.24 2.21 2.88
CA GLY A 506 -2.82 0.89 3.14
C GLY A 506 -1.81 -0.17 3.51
N SER A 507 -0.59 0.23 3.91
CA SER A 507 0.36 -0.58 4.67
C SER A 507 1.46 0.29 5.28
N ASP A 508 2.35 -0.31 6.06
CA ASP A 508 3.34 0.31 6.94
C ASP A 508 4.43 1.16 6.25
N TYR A 509 4.50 1.16 4.92
CA TYR A 509 5.37 2.09 4.18
C TYR A 509 4.91 3.55 4.29
N THR A 510 3.65 3.79 4.65
CA THR A 510 3.02 5.12 4.64
C THR A 510 3.76 6.15 5.52
N PRO A 511 4.07 5.91 6.80
CA PRO A 511 4.78 6.88 7.62
C PRO A 511 6.22 7.11 7.15
N PHE A 512 6.89 6.11 6.62
CA PHE A 512 8.26 6.24 6.09
C PHE A 512 8.29 7.11 4.84
N LEU A 513 7.48 6.77 3.83
CA LEU A 513 7.49 7.44 2.53
C LEU A 513 6.83 8.82 2.60
N GLN A 514 5.61 8.88 3.09
CA GLN A 514 4.74 10.03 2.87
C GLN A 514 4.83 11.09 3.98
N HIS A 515 5.33 10.69 5.17
CA HIS A 515 5.60 11.62 6.26
C HIS A 515 7.07 12.04 6.29
N LEU A 516 8.01 11.10 6.29
CA LEU A 516 9.44 11.39 6.41
C LEU A 516 10.19 11.48 5.07
N GLY A 517 9.61 11.07 3.95
CA GLY A 517 10.28 11.06 2.65
C GLY A 517 11.44 10.05 2.58
N ILE A 518 11.29 8.91 3.22
CA ILE A 518 12.24 7.80 3.11
C ILE A 518 11.85 6.96 1.90
N ALA A 519 12.79 6.73 0.99
CA ALA A 519 12.55 5.89 -0.18
C ALA A 519 12.03 4.53 0.25
N SER A 520 10.89 4.11 -0.30
CA SER A 520 10.19 2.91 0.15
C SER A 520 9.77 2.03 -1.02
N MET A 521 9.69 0.72 -0.78
CA MET A 521 9.11 -0.28 -1.69
C MET A 521 8.12 -1.15 -0.94
N ASN A 522 7.08 -1.61 -1.64
CA ASN A 522 6.16 -2.65 -1.18
C ASN A 522 6.19 -3.81 -2.16
N THR A 523 6.37 -5.03 -1.67
CA THR A 523 6.54 -6.26 -2.46
C THR A 523 5.64 -7.37 -1.97
N GLY A 524 5.06 -8.13 -2.89
CA GLY A 524 4.25 -9.32 -2.59
C GLY A 524 3.90 -10.07 -3.86
N PHE A 525 3.76 -11.39 -3.80
CA PHE A 525 3.22 -12.17 -4.91
C PHE A 525 1.69 -12.23 -4.82
N GLY A 526 1.03 -12.37 -5.97
CA GLY A 526 -0.42 -12.52 -5.99
C GLY A 526 -1.03 -12.57 -7.39
N GLY A 527 -2.37 -12.60 -7.42
CA GLY A 527 -3.17 -12.54 -8.64
C GLY A 527 -3.74 -13.88 -9.13
N GLU A 528 -3.35 -15.01 -8.54
CA GLU A 528 -3.83 -16.35 -8.92
C GLU A 528 -4.55 -17.09 -7.78
N GLY A 529 -4.53 -16.58 -6.56
CA GLY A 529 -5.12 -17.23 -5.36
C GLY A 529 -6.64 -17.13 -5.27
N GLY A 530 -7.25 -16.24 -6.02
CA GLY A 530 -8.61 -15.78 -5.76
C GLY A 530 -8.62 -14.85 -4.53
N GLY A 531 -9.80 -14.46 -4.08
CA GLY A 531 -9.96 -13.58 -2.94
C GLY A 531 -11.37 -13.66 -2.39
N GLY A 532 -11.66 -12.92 -1.32
CA GLY A 532 -13.01 -12.85 -0.76
C GLY A 532 -13.10 -13.22 0.70
N VAL A 533 -12.03 -13.74 1.30
CA VAL A 533 -11.99 -14.02 2.74
C VAL A 533 -11.38 -12.86 3.54
N TYR A 534 -10.83 -11.88 2.86
CA TYR A 534 -10.19 -10.69 3.44
C TYR A 534 -10.98 -10.11 4.61
N HIS A 535 -10.34 -10.01 5.78
CA HIS A 535 -10.90 -9.50 7.04
C HIS A 535 -12.17 -10.25 7.54
N SER A 536 -12.38 -11.50 7.12
CA SER A 536 -13.42 -12.38 7.65
C SER A 536 -12.80 -13.50 8.49
N ILE A 537 -13.59 -14.20 9.31
CA ILE A 537 -13.08 -15.35 10.08
C ILE A 537 -12.56 -16.49 9.19
N TYR A 538 -12.72 -16.39 7.89
CA TYR A 538 -12.28 -17.37 6.89
C TYR A 538 -10.91 -17.05 6.33
N ASP A 539 -10.25 -15.94 6.73
CA ASP A 539 -8.82 -15.74 6.54
C ASP A 539 -8.06 -16.60 7.55
N SER A 540 -7.98 -17.89 7.23
CA SER A 540 -7.52 -18.96 8.10
C SER A 540 -6.40 -19.75 7.45
N PHE A 541 -5.66 -20.51 8.28
CA PHE A 541 -4.65 -21.44 7.79
C PHE A 541 -5.25 -22.47 6.81
N ALA A 542 -6.48 -22.95 7.07
CA ALA A 542 -7.18 -23.89 6.20
C ALA A 542 -7.46 -23.31 4.81
N TRP A 543 -7.87 -22.05 4.73
CA TRP A 543 -8.04 -21.34 3.46
C TRP A 543 -6.71 -21.15 2.71
N TYR A 544 -5.70 -20.65 3.42
CA TYR A 544 -4.41 -20.29 2.80
C TYR A 544 -3.70 -21.49 2.17
N VAL A 545 -3.64 -22.61 2.90
CA VAL A 545 -2.99 -23.84 2.37
C VAL A 545 -3.78 -24.50 1.24
N LYS A 546 -5.00 -24.06 0.97
CA LYS A 546 -5.82 -24.59 -0.12
C LYS A 546 -5.83 -23.66 -1.33
N PHE A 547 -5.87 -22.37 -1.12
CA PHE A 547 -6.11 -21.37 -2.17
C PHE A 547 -5.02 -20.30 -2.27
N GLY A 548 -4.44 -19.85 -1.16
CA GLY A 548 -3.41 -18.82 -1.11
C GLY A 548 -2.10 -19.26 -1.77
N ASP A 549 -1.26 -19.97 -1.02
CA ASP A 549 -0.02 -20.60 -1.54
C ASP A 549 0.13 -22.03 -0.99
N PRO A 550 -0.51 -23.02 -1.59
CA PRO A 550 -0.53 -24.41 -1.09
C PRO A 550 0.85 -25.02 -0.88
N THR A 551 1.84 -24.56 -1.61
CA THR A 551 3.21 -25.08 -1.60
C THR A 551 4.18 -24.23 -0.80
N PHE A 552 3.79 -22.99 -0.42
CA PHE A 552 4.65 -21.98 0.19
C PHE A 552 5.87 -21.58 -0.65
N GLU A 553 5.85 -21.90 -1.94
CA GLU A 553 6.92 -21.54 -2.85
C GLU A 553 6.94 -20.05 -3.22
N HIS A 554 5.77 -19.38 -3.22
CA HIS A 554 5.70 -17.93 -3.42
C HIS A 554 6.17 -17.17 -2.20
N GLY A 555 5.83 -17.64 -0.99
CA GLY A 555 6.41 -17.12 0.27
C GLY A 555 7.94 -17.28 0.30
N ARG A 556 8.47 -18.44 -0.14
CA ARG A 556 9.91 -18.65 -0.28
C ARG A 556 10.53 -17.68 -1.30
N ALA A 557 9.90 -17.51 -2.46
CA ALA A 557 10.38 -16.59 -3.48
C ALA A 557 10.35 -15.13 -2.98
N LEU A 558 9.35 -14.74 -2.19
CA LEU A 558 9.30 -13.43 -1.55
C LEU A 558 10.48 -13.24 -0.58
N SER A 559 10.80 -14.25 0.24
CA SER A 559 11.98 -14.21 1.10
C SER A 559 13.27 -14.05 0.29
N GLN A 560 13.37 -14.70 -0.88
CA GLN A 560 14.52 -14.59 -1.76
C GLN A 560 14.64 -13.19 -2.39
N VAL A 561 13.54 -12.62 -2.88
CA VAL A 561 13.49 -11.26 -3.43
C VAL A 561 13.88 -10.24 -2.36
N ASN A 562 13.19 -10.27 -1.21
CA ASN A 562 13.38 -9.30 -0.15
C ASN A 562 14.75 -9.41 0.51
N GLY A 563 15.25 -10.63 0.71
CA GLY A 563 16.60 -10.87 1.20
C GLY A 563 17.67 -10.32 0.25
N THR A 564 17.51 -10.49 -1.07
CA THR A 564 18.42 -9.91 -2.06
C THR A 564 18.37 -8.37 -2.05
N ILE A 565 17.17 -7.76 -1.95
CA ILE A 565 17.01 -6.30 -1.81
C ILE A 565 17.77 -5.79 -0.59
N VAL A 566 17.55 -6.40 0.57
CA VAL A 566 18.15 -5.98 1.83
C VAL A 566 19.66 -6.10 1.80
N MET A 567 20.20 -7.21 1.28
CA MET A 567 21.64 -7.44 1.17
C MET A 567 22.31 -6.42 0.23
N ARG A 568 21.77 -6.22 -0.97
CA ARG A 568 22.33 -5.24 -1.93
C ARG A 568 22.32 -3.82 -1.38
N LEU A 569 21.23 -3.40 -0.74
CA LEU A 569 21.19 -2.08 -0.09
C LEU A 569 22.18 -1.98 1.07
N ALA A 570 22.35 -3.07 1.84
CA ALA A 570 23.28 -3.08 2.96
C ALA A 570 24.75 -3.07 2.51
N ASP A 571 25.10 -3.74 1.40
CA ASP A 571 26.47 -4.00 1.00
C ASP A 571 26.98 -3.17 -0.20
N ALA A 572 26.09 -2.44 -0.90
CA ALA A 572 26.52 -1.59 -2.02
C ALA A 572 27.59 -0.57 -1.61
N GLU A 573 28.63 -0.41 -2.44
CA GLU A 573 29.64 0.63 -2.28
C GLU A 573 29.02 2.01 -2.52
N VAL A 574 28.27 2.15 -3.62
CA VAL A 574 27.40 3.28 -3.92
C VAL A 574 25.97 2.79 -3.94
N LEU A 575 25.07 3.43 -3.19
CA LEU A 575 23.68 3.01 -3.12
C LEU A 575 23.03 2.98 -4.51
N PRO A 576 22.22 1.97 -4.85
CA PRO A 576 21.76 1.71 -6.22
C PRO A 576 20.58 2.59 -6.66
N PHE A 577 20.50 3.82 -6.20
CA PHE A 577 19.50 4.79 -6.62
C PHE A 577 19.66 5.17 -8.09
N GLU A 578 18.53 5.39 -8.75
CA GLU A 578 18.44 5.78 -10.15
C GLU A 578 17.41 6.92 -10.31
N PHE A 579 17.67 7.87 -11.20
CA PHE A 579 16.86 9.07 -11.29
C PHE A 579 16.29 9.34 -12.69
N THR A 580 16.70 8.59 -13.71
CA THR A 580 16.17 8.81 -15.08
C THR A 580 14.74 8.29 -15.20
N ASP A 581 14.44 7.11 -14.63
CA ASP A 581 13.10 6.55 -14.59
C ASP A 581 12.17 7.36 -13.68
N LEU A 582 12.69 7.85 -12.53
CA LEU A 582 11.98 8.77 -11.66
C LEU A 582 11.60 10.07 -12.40
N ALA A 583 12.55 10.69 -13.12
CA ALA A 583 12.31 11.93 -13.84
C ALA A 583 11.29 11.75 -14.97
N ASP A 584 11.38 10.65 -15.72
CA ASP A 584 10.42 10.29 -16.77
C ASP A 584 9.02 10.08 -16.17
N THR A 585 8.91 9.37 -15.06
CA THR A 585 7.64 9.12 -14.38
C THR A 585 7.00 10.41 -13.84
N ILE A 586 7.77 11.31 -13.21
CA ILE A 586 7.25 12.62 -12.79
C ILE A 586 6.80 13.44 -14.00
N GLY A 587 7.51 13.37 -15.12
CA GLY A 587 7.10 14.01 -16.39
C GLY A 587 5.70 13.54 -16.85
N ARG A 588 5.46 12.22 -16.81
CA ARG A 588 4.13 11.64 -17.10
C ARG A 588 3.04 12.14 -16.15
N TYR A 589 3.34 12.28 -14.87
CA TYR A 589 2.37 12.81 -13.91
C TYR A 589 1.99 14.27 -14.23
N VAL A 590 2.95 15.09 -14.69
CA VAL A 590 2.67 16.45 -15.16
C VAL A 590 1.79 16.45 -16.42
N GLU A 591 2.05 15.54 -17.38
CA GLU A 591 1.20 15.36 -18.56
C GLU A 591 -0.23 14.92 -18.21
N GLU A 592 -0.39 14.08 -17.19
CA GLU A 592 -1.72 13.68 -16.70
C GLU A 592 -2.48 14.86 -16.11
N ILE A 593 -1.80 15.74 -15.36
CA ILE A 593 -2.40 16.98 -14.83
C ILE A 593 -2.80 17.90 -16.00
N ASP A 594 -1.97 18.05 -17.03
CA ASP A 594 -2.32 18.85 -18.21
C ASP A 594 -3.62 18.35 -18.87
N LYS A 595 -3.73 17.03 -19.07
CA LYS A 595 -4.95 16.39 -19.58
C LYS A 595 -6.17 16.62 -18.66
N LEU A 596 -5.95 16.63 -17.34
CA LEU A 596 -6.99 16.90 -16.35
C LEU A 596 -7.48 18.35 -16.43
N THR A 597 -6.58 19.32 -16.58
CA THR A 597 -6.95 20.74 -16.76
C THR A 597 -7.83 20.97 -17.99
N MET A 598 -7.53 20.27 -19.09
CA MET A 598 -8.33 20.36 -20.32
C MET A 598 -9.76 19.84 -20.15
N ARG A 599 -9.98 18.82 -19.28
CA ARG A 599 -11.30 18.25 -19.00
C ARG A 599 -12.09 19.06 -17.98
N GLY A 600 -11.44 19.63 -16.98
CA GLY A 600 -12.05 20.36 -15.88
C GLY A 600 -12.65 21.72 -16.28
N LYS A 601 -12.34 22.25 -17.47
CA LYS A 601 -12.80 23.58 -17.95
C LYS A 601 -12.64 24.67 -16.88
N PRO A 602 -11.45 24.90 -16.34
CA PRO A 602 -11.24 25.95 -15.34
C PRO A 602 -11.60 27.31 -15.95
N GLN A 603 -12.09 28.23 -15.11
CA GLN A 603 -12.41 29.61 -15.54
C GLN A 603 -11.16 30.38 -15.98
N THR A 604 -10.00 29.99 -15.45
CA THR A 604 -8.68 30.55 -15.78
C THR A 604 -7.78 29.43 -16.30
N LYS A 605 -7.01 29.73 -17.35
CA LYS A 605 -6.00 28.79 -17.86
C LYS A 605 -4.93 28.55 -16.78
N ILE A 606 -4.76 27.28 -16.37
CA ILE A 606 -3.71 26.88 -15.45
C ILE A 606 -2.38 26.83 -16.21
N ASP A 607 -1.37 27.54 -15.70
CA ASP A 607 -0.02 27.53 -16.28
C ASP A 607 0.84 26.46 -15.62
N LEU A 608 1.11 25.36 -16.33
CA LEU A 608 1.97 24.27 -15.88
C LEU A 608 3.45 24.44 -16.26
N ALA A 609 3.83 25.58 -16.87
CA ALA A 609 5.21 25.83 -17.28
C ALA A 609 6.22 25.70 -16.13
N PRO A 610 5.95 26.16 -14.89
CA PRO A 610 6.87 25.96 -13.77
C PRO A 610 7.21 24.49 -13.49
N LEU A 611 6.19 23.60 -13.46
CA LEU A 611 6.39 22.15 -13.27
C LEU A 611 7.16 21.54 -14.44
N THR A 612 6.77 21.88 -15.67
CA THR A 612 7.44 21.38 -16.89
C THR A 612 8.92 21.74 -16.93
N LEU A 613 9.28 22.98 -16.54
CA LEU A 613 10.66 23.43 -16.48
C LEU A 613 11.43 22.72 -15.37
N ALA A 614 10.82 22.49 -14.20
CA ALA A 614 11.45 21.76 -13.12
C ALA A 614 11.72 20.29 -13.50
N VAL A 615 10.78 19.62 -14.17
CA VAL A 615 10.97 18.27 -14.71
C VAL A 615 12.11 18.24 -15.74
N LYS A 616 12.18 19.22 -16.63
CA LYS A 616 13.28 19.30 -17.61
C LYS A 616 14.65 19.40 -16.92
N SER A 617 14.75 20.23 -15.90
CA SER A 617 15.99 20.34 -15.10
C SER A 617 16.31 19.01 -14.40
N LEU A 618 15.30 18.33 -13.84
CA LEU A 618 15.47 17.02 -13.21
C LEU A 618 15.98 15.97 -14.21
N VAL A 619 15.44 15.92 -15.43
CA VAL A 619 15.92 15.01 -16.50
C VAL A 619 17.38 15.27 -16.85
N GLU A 620 17.81 16.54 -16.93
CA GLU A 620 19.19 16.92 -17.22
C GLU A 620 20.13 16.49 -16.09
N SER A 621 19.75 16.74 -14.83
CA SER A 621 20.51 16.31 -13.64
C SER A 621 20.61 14.79 -13.52
N ALA A 622 19.50 14.08 -13.77
CA ALA A 622 19.45 12.62 -13.74
C ALA A 622 20.40 11.98 -14.77
N ARG A 623 20.38 12.48 -16.00
CA ARG A 623 21.30 12.00 -17.06
C ARG A 623 22.77 12.24 -16.69
N ARG A 624 23.10 13.43 -16.19
CA ARG A 624 24.45 13.74 -15.74
C ARG A 624 24.92 12.77 -14.65
N TYR A 625 24.05 12.47 -13.69
CA TYR A 625 24.35 11.50 -12.63
C TYR A 625 24.62 10.10 -13.19
N GLU A 626 23.77 9.61 -14.11
CA GLU A 626 23.94 8.29 -14.74
C GLU A 626 25.27 8.21 -15.53
N ASP A 627 25.60 9.24 -16.30
CA ASP A 627 26.86 9.31 -17.04
C ASP A 627 28.08 9.31 -16.11
N ALA A 628 27.99 10.03 -14.99
CA ALA A 628 29.05 10.08 -13.99
C ALA A 628 29.19 8.74 -13.24
N LEU A 629 28.06 8.12 -12.86
CA LEU A 629 28.03 6.81 -12.20
C LEU A 629 28.62 5.71 -13.11
N GLY A 630 28.23 5.68 -14.40
CA GLY A 630 28.73 4.74 -15.38
C GLY A 630 30.26 4.83 -15.55
N LYS A 631 30.82 6.04 -15.56
CA LYS A 631 32.28 6.25 -15.60
C LYS A 631 32.96 5.79 -14.31
N ALA A 632 32.41 6.14 -13.15
CA ALA A 632 32.98 5.79 -11.85
C ALA A 632 32.92 4.26 -11.61
N SER A 633 31.87 3.57 -12.03
CA SER A 633 31.75 2.13 -11.88
C SER A 633 32.81 1.36 -12.69
N THR A 634 33.17 1.87 -13.89
CA THR A 634 34.20 1.25 -14.75
C THR A 634 35.59 1.18 -14.11
N ASP A 635 35.92 2.12 -13.24
CA ASP A 635 37.18 2.11 -12.49
C ASP A 635 37.05 1.54 -11.07
N GLY A 636 35.88 0.98 -10.74
CA GLY A 636 35.56 0.40 -9.45
C GLY A 636 35.48 1.43 -8.33
N PHE A 637 34.95 2.63 -8.63
CA PHE A 637 34.76 3.75 -7.71
C PHE A 637 36.05 4.30 -7.06
N ARG A 638 37.24 3.95 -7.59
CA ARG A 638 38.54 4.33 -7.01
C ARG A 638 38.78 5.85 -6.97
N GLN A 639 38.15 6.58 -7.90
CA GLN A 639 38.28 8.04 -7.98
C GLN A 639 37.28 8.76 -7.06
N VAL A 640 36.29 8.08 -6.54
CA VAL A 640 35.26 8.66 -5.65
C VAL A 640 35.81 8.80 -4.23
N LYS A 641 36.41 9.97 -3.92
CA LYS A 641 37.06 10.24 -2.64
C LYS A 641 36.09 10.33 -1.45
N GLN A 642 34.81 10.63 -1.71
CA GLN A 642 33.81 10.95 -0.71
C GLN A 642 32.58 10.02 -0.83
N VAL A 643 32.78 8.70 -0.90
CA VAL A 643 31.72 7.71 -1.06
C VAL A 643 30.63 7.83 0.03
N LYS A 644 31.03 8.12 1.29
CA LYS A 644 30.08 8.33 2.38
C LYS A 644 29.14 9.51 2.09
N SER A 645 29.68 10.67 1.72
CA SER A 645 28.89 11.86 1.40
C SER A 645 28.04 11.67 0.15
N LEU A 646 28.54 10.93 -0.85
CA LEU A 646 27.75 10.54 -2.02
C LEU A 646 26.52 9.73 -1.58
N ASN A 647 26.71 8.69 -0.80
CA ASN A 647 25.62 7.86 -0.31
C ASN A 647 24.61 8.65 0.54
N GLU A 648 25.10 9.62 1.36
CA GLU A 648 24.22 10.54 2.10
C GLU A 648 23.34 11.37 1.16
N LEU A 649 23.89 11.92 0.07
CA LEU A 649 23.11 12.63 -0.95
C LEU A 649 22.07 11.70 -1.60
N LEU A 650 22.42 10.45 -1.88
CA LEU A 650 21.54 9.49 -2.55
C LEU A 650 20.33 9.13 -1.68
N TYR A 651 20.53 8.65 -0.46
CA TYR A 651 19.39 8.26 0.38
C TYR A 651 18.61 9.44 0.96
N GLN A 652 19.16 10.65 0.91
CA GLN A 652 18.44 11.88 1.26
C GLN A 652 17.62 12.45 0.10
N SER A 653 17.69 11.85 -1.09
CA SER A 653 17.04 12.39 -2.31
C SER A 653 15.51 12.40 -2.23
N GLU A 654 14.90 11.31 -1.75
CA GLU A 654 13.43 11.22 -1.60
C GLU A 654 12.88 12.28 -0.66
N ARG A 655 13.64 12.65 0.38
CA ARG A 655 13.23 13.69 1.35
C ARG A 655 13.13 15.09 0.72
N LYS A 656 13.80 15.32 -0.43
CA LYS A 656 13.65 16.57 -1.20
C LYS A 656 12.29 16.71 -1.84
N LEU A 657 11.58 15.61 -1.97
CA LEU A 657 10.21 15.58 -2.50
C LEU A 657 9.14 15.85 -1.43
N THR A 658 9.53 16.20 -0.20
CA THR A 658 8.60 16.55 0.89
C THR A 658 8.54 18.05 1.16
N SER A 659 7.46 18.49 1.79
CA SER A 659 7.26 19.85 2.30
C SER A 659 6.85 19.81 3.75
N GLU A 660 7.50 20.61 4.60
CA GLU A 660 7.14 20.73 6.03
C GLU A 660 5.71 21.27 6.25
N GLN A 661 5.16 21.97 5.26
CA GLN A 661 3.78 22.44 5.31
C GLN A 661 2.75 21.35 5.04
N GLY A 662 3.21 20.22 4.49
CA GLY A 662 2.34 19.12 4.07
C GLY A 662 1.35 19.48 2.97
N LEU A 663 0.36 18.61 2.79
CA LEU A 663 -0.73 18.77 1.83
C LEU A 663 -1.91 19.56 2.46
N PRO A 664 -2.73 20.23 1.64
CA PRO A 664 -3.91 20.93 2.13
C PRO A 664 -4.81 20.03 3.00
N ARG A 665 -5.33 20.57 4.12
CA ARG A 665 -6.26 19.88 5.05
C ARG A 665 -5.70 18.62 5.73
N ARG A 666 -4.45 18.19 5.39
CA ARG A 666 -3.80 16.99 5.91
C ARG A 666 -2.28 17.18 5.99
N PRO A 667 -1.79 18.10 6.83
CA PRO A 667 -0.37 18.48 6.90
C PRO A 667 0.55 17.33 7.34
N TRP A 668 0.01 16.25 7.88
CA TRP A 668 0.76 15.04 8.21
C TRP A 668 1.39 14.39 6.97
N PHE A 669 0.67 14.40 5.82
CA PHE A 669 1.18 13.93 4.53
C PHE A 669 2.05 15.02 3.90
N ARG A 670 3.36 14.78 3.82
CA ARG A 670 4.36 15.78 3.39
C ARG A 670 4.86 15.58 1.97
N HIS A 671 4.73 14.37 1.41
CA HIS A 671 5.26 14.05 0.10
C HIS A 671 4.49 14.75 -1.02
N GLN A 672 5.23 15.43 -1.94
CA GLN A 672 4.63 16.30 -2.97
C GLN A 672 4.38 15.58 -4.31
N ILE A 673 4.89 14.36 -4.48
CA ILE A 673 4.77 13.61 -5.73
C ILE A 673 3.73 12.50 -5.63
N TYR A 674 3.58 11.83 -4.47
CA TYR A 674 2.54 10.84 -4.26
C TYR A 674 2.05 10.79 -2.81
N ALA A 675 0.74 10.69 -2.66
CA ALA A 675 0.06 10.50 -1.39
C ALA A 675 -1.26 9.75 -1.62
N PRO A 676 -1.87 9.16 -0.58
CA PRO A 676 -3.24 8.66 -0.69
C PRO A 676 -4.19 9.81 -1.05
N GLY A 677 -5.20 9.57 -1.87
CA GLY A 677 -6.15 10.63 -2.20
C GLY A 677 -7.07 10.97 -1.04
N PHE A 678 -7.42 12.25 -0.88
CA PHE A 678 -8.27 12.75 0.20
C PHE A 678 -9.67 12.10 0.22
N TYR A 679 -10.20 11.75 -0.96
CA TYR A 679 -11.46 11.03 -1.15
C TYR A 679 -11.30 9.65 -1.81
N THR A 680 -10.08 9.15 -1.99
CA THR A 680 -9.84 7.79 -2.45
C THR A 680 -9.20 6.90 -1.39
N GLY A 681 -8.50 7.49 -0.43
CA GLY A 681 -7.81 6.77 0.63
C GLY A 681 -6.66 5.92 0.08
N TYR A 682 -6.78 4.61 -0.06
CA TYR A 682 -5.74 3.73 -0.59
C TYR A 682 -5.16 4.18 -1.93
N GLY A 683 -6.02 4.63 -2.84
CA GLY A 683 -5.60 5.02 -4.18
C GLY A 683 -4.67 6.22 -4.18
N VAL A 684 -3.50 6.06 -4.83
CA VAL A 684 -2.51 7.12 -4.93
C VAL A 684 -3.02 8.30 -5.78
N LYS A 685 -2.72 9.50 -5.34
CA LYS A 685 -2.75 10.73 -6.14
C LYS A 685 -1.31 11.16 -6.42
N THR A 686 -1.02 11.41 -7.69
CA THR A 686 0.29 11.88 -8.14
C THR A 686 0.27 13.40 -8.26
N ILE A 687 1.30 14.07 -7.78
CA ILE A 687 1.36 15.53 -7.54
C ILE A 687 0.08 15.98 -6.81
N PRO A 688 -0.18 15.40 -5.60
CA PRO A 688 -1.49 15.37 -4.95
C PRO A 688 -2.07 16.75 -4.72
N GLY A 689 -1.30 17.71 -4.25
CA GLY A 689 -1.79 19.06 -3.97
C GLY A 689 -2.39 19.75 -5.20
N VAL A 690 -1.70 19.69 -6.34
CA VAL A 690 -2.19 20.29 -7.60
C VAL A 690 -3.35 19.49 -8.19
N ARG A 691 -3.22 18.14 -8.20
CA ARG A 691 -4.25 17.27 -8.79
C ARG A 691 -5.58 17.39 -8.05
N GLU A 692 -5.58 17.30 -6.73
CA GLU A 692 -6.79 17.39 -5.91
C GLU A 692 -7.42 18.78 -5.97
N ALA A 693 -6.62 19.85 -5.97
CA ALA A 693 -7.14 21.20 -6.15
C ALA A 693 -7.93 21.36 -7.46
N ILE A 694 -7.50 20.70 -8.56
CA ILE A 694 -8.23 20.70 -9.83
C ILE A 694 -9.47 19.80 -9.76
N GLU A 695 -9.36 18.57 -9.26
CA GLU A 695 -10.45 17.58 -9.17
C GLU A 695 -11.59 18.08 -8.28
N GLU A 696 -11.25 18.71 -7.15
CA GLU A 696 -12.18 19.22 -6.15
C GLU A 696 -12.60 20.69 -6.40
N LYS A 697 -12.03 21.33 -7.44
CA LYS A 697 -12.32 22.72 -7.86
C LYS A 697 -11.92 23.77 -6.82
N HIS A 698 -10.87 23.50 -6.02
CA HIS A 698 -10.25 24.47 -5.11
C HIS A 698 -9.22 25.32 -5.87
N TRP A 699 -9.71 26.19 -6.73
CA TRP A 699 -8.90 26.93 -7.71
C TRP A 699 -7.84 27.83 -7.07
N ASP A 700 -8.07 28.32 -5.86
CA ASP A 700 -7.15 29.13 -5.07
C ASP A 700 -5.99 28.34 -4.47
N GLU A 701 -6.12 27.04 -4.33
CA GLU A 701 -5.04 26.15 -3.85
C GLU A 701 -4.03 25.79 -4.96
N ILE A 702 -4.37 25.92 -6.25
CA ILE A 702 -3.53 25.43 -7.35
C ILE A 702 -2.15 26.09 -7.39
N GLU A 703 -2.08 27.41 -7.31
CA GLU A 703 -0.81 28.16 -7.42
C GLU A 703 0.12 27.87 -6.22
N PRO A 704 -0.34 27.91 -4.97
CA PRO A 704 0.48 27.51 -3.81
C PRO A 704 1.00 26.07 -3.91
N GLU A 705 0.15 25.11 -4.28
CA GLU A 705 0.54 23.70 -4.38
C GLU A 705 1.48 23.45 -5.56
N MET A 706 1.28 24.11 -6.69
CA MET A 706 2.20 24.07 -7.82
C MET A 706 3.58 24.60 -7.45
N LYS A 707 3.65 25.67 -6.66
CA LYS A 707 4.91 26.21 -6.15
C LYS A 707 5.63 25.22 -5.24
N LYS A 708 4.92 24.53 -4.34
CA LYS A 708 5.49 23.50 -3.47
C LYS A 708 6.04 22.33 -4.29
N ALA A 709 5.25 21.76 -5.18
CA ALA A 709 5.68 20.65 -6.03
C ALA A 709 6.87 21.03 -6.93
N THR A 710 6.83 22.21 -7.57
CA THR A 710 7.94 22.72 -8.37
C THR A 710 9.21 22.86 -7.54
N GLY A 711 9.12 23.45 -6.34
CA GLY A 711 10.25 23.62 -5.44
C GLY A 711 10.86 22.28 -4.99
N ALA A 712 10.02 21.28 -4.72
CA ALA A 712 10.47 19.93 -4.36
C ALA A 712 11.24 19.26 -5.52
N ILE A 713 10.72 19.33 -6.74
CA ILE A 713 11.39 18.77 -7.94
C ILE A 713 12.74 19.47 -8.19
N GLN A 714 12.81 20.80 -8.03
CA GLN A 714 14.06 21.57 -8.18
C GLN A 714 15.07 21.24 -7.10
N ALA A 715 14.62 21.04 -5.85
CA ALA A 715 15.47 20.63 -4.75
C ALA A 715 16.09 19.24 -5.00
N LEU A 716 15.29 18.31 -5.52
CA LEU A 716 15.77 16.99 -5.93
C LEU A 716 16.80 17.10 -7.06
N ALA A 717 16.52 17.86 -8.13
CA ALA A 717 17.46 18.07 -9.23
C ALA A 717 18.81 18.61 -8.74
N SER A 718 18.78 19.60 -7.84
CA SER A 718 19.99 20.17 -7.22
C SER A 718 20.77 19.15 -6.40
N GLN A 719 20.09 18.26 -5.69
CA GLN A 719 20.70 17.17 -4.91
C GLN A 719 21.39 16.15 -5.82
N ILE A 720 20.73 15.76 -6.92
CA ILE A 720 21.28 14.84 -7.91
C ILE A 720 22.51 15.43 -8.59
N ASP A 721 22.50 16.72 -8.93
CA ASP A 721 23.66 17.43 -9.46
C ASP A 721 24.83 17.46 -8.47
N ALA A 722 24.55 17.59 -7.18
CA ALA A 722 25.58 17.50 -6.14
C ALA A 722 26.22 16.09 -6.09
N ALA A 723 25.38 15.04 -6.20
CA ALA A 723 25.85 13.66 -6.27
C ALA A 723 26.71 13.40 -7.53
N ALA A 724 26.28 13.91 -8.69
CA ALA A 724 27.04 13.80 -9.93
C ALA A 724 28.43 14.44 -9.83
N ARG A 725 28.54 15.63 -9.21
CA ARG A 725 29.85 16.29 -8.97
C ARG A 725 30.80 15.44 -8.12
N LEU A 726 30.29 14.78 -7.07
CA LEU A 726 31.13 13.89 -6.25
C LEU A 726 31.62 12.67 -7.04
N LEU A 727 30.84 12.15 -7.95
CA LEU A 727 31.25 11.07 -8.86
C LEU A 727 32.28 11.53 -9.89
N GLU A 728 32.22 12.78 -10.34
CA GLU A 728 33.18 13.39 -11.28
C GLU A 728 34.55 13.75 -10.61
N GLY A 729 34.70 13.53 -9.32
CA GLY A 729 35.92 13.77 -8.58
C GLY A 729 36.07 15.19 -8.03
N GLY A 730 34.94 15.91 -7.86
CA GLY A 730 34.84 17.27 -7.31
C GLY A 730 35.02 17.33 -5.79
#